data_57b55d0353b738a61979c7d1056bebd6
#
_entry.id   57b55d0353b738a61979c7d1056bebd6
#
_cell.length_a   1.000
_cell.length_b   1.000
_cell.length_c   1.000
_cell.angle_alpha   90.00
_cell.angle_beta   90.00
_cell.angle_gamma   90.00
#
_symmetry.space_group_name_H-M   'P 1'
#
loop_
_entity.id
_entity.type
_entity.pdbx_description
1 polymer ?
#
loop_
_entity_poly.entity_id
_entity_poly.type
_entity_poly.pdbx_seq_one_letter_code
_entity_poly.pdbx_strand_id
1 'polypeptide(L)'
;MLEIKQKTFFKLGIYDTDDLLHYYPRNYDAFEAPVDIADLEEGTVKAVSAAVCSGVYVTSAKGRQIITASINDSSGKLSVIWFNMPYLRTVLKRGSQFVFRGRIVRKQSHLEMEHPEVFTPAAYGEILHSLQPVYGLTGGLSNKTVTKMIHQLLKNLPMYSEFLPEEIRERYQLADINYALRTIHFPGNMEELLLSRKRLVFDEFLLFILSVQMLKEKSEETPNYFPINKTWTTEQIIENLPYSLTGAQLNTWHEIERDMSGQALMSRLVQGDVGSGKTIIAFLAMILACENGYQAALMAPTEVLARQHYDGFLRLQKEQGLNFHVVLLTGSNTAREKREIYQQIASGKAQIIIGTHALIQEKVEYHDLALVVTDEQHRFGVKQREALTTRGNPPNILVMSATPIPRTLAIILYGDLDISIIDELPAKRLPIKNCVVNTSYRPKAYAFIQRQVREGRQAYIICPMVEESEGLDAENVLDYTRKLKGIFPSDINVSFLHGKMKPKEKNEIMEKFAANEIQVLVSTTVVEVGVNVPNATVMMVENAERFGLAQLHQLRGRVGRGEYQSYCIFIQGSDEETTSKRLDILNKSNDGFYIAGEDLKLRGPGDLFGIRQSGDMEFRIGDIYNDSAILKSASEAAAEILSLDPDLSLEQHRALKHYLLKRQENASDGLGL
;
A
#
# COMPACT_ATOMS: atom_id res chain seq x y z
N MET A 1 -27.45 27.28 -17.70
CA MET A 1 -27.00 25.90 -18.04
C MET A 1 -25.50 25.69 -17.82
N LEU A 2 -24.62 26.68 -18.10
CA LEU A 2 -23.17 26.62 -17.82
C LEU A 2 -22.86 26.54 -16.29
N GLU A 3 -23.50 27.36 -15.46
CA GLU A 3 -23.25 27.37 -13.99
C GLU A 3 -23.61 26.07 -13.25
N ILE A 4 -24.68 25.37 -13.68
CA ILE A 4 -25.06 24.09 -13.05
C ILE A 4 -24.05 22.99 -13.43
N LYS A 5 -23.51 23.02 -14.63
CA LYS A 5 -22.46 22.08 -15.08
C LYS A 5 -21.14 22.38 -14.37
N GLN A 6 -20.80 23.64 -14.15
CA GLN A 6 -19.59 24.04 -13.45
C GLN A 6 -19.52 23.47 -12.01
N LYS A 7 -20.62 23.59 -11.25
CA LYS A 7 -20.73 22.98 -9.89
C LYS A 7 -20.57 21.45 -9.91
N THR A 8 -20.90 20.80 -11.01
CA THR A 8 -20.78 19.34 -11.14
C THR A 8 -19.35 18.92 -11.46
N PHE A 9 -18.60 19.71 -12.24
CA PHE A 9 -17.18 19.49 -12.47
C PHE A 9 -16.34 19.73 -11.20
N PHE A 10 -16.69 20.71 -10.38
CA PHE A 10 -16.02 20.92 -9.08
C PHE A 10 -16.10 19.72 -8.16
N LYS A 11 -17.17 18.90 -8.23
CA LYS A 11 -17.28 17.65 -7.49
C LYS A 11 -16.31 16.55 -7.98
N LEU A 12 -15.75 16.70 -9.16
CA LEU A 12 -14.73 15.83 -9.74
C LEU A 12 -13.31 16.39 -9.57
N GLY A 13 -13.15 17.51 -8.84
CA GLY A 13 -11.85 18.18 -8.69
C GLY A 13 -11.40 18.94 -9.95
N ILE A 14 -12.32 19.25 -10.86
CA ILE A 14 -12.03 19.94 -12.11
C ILE A 14 -12.47 21.40 -11.96
N TYR A 15 -11.51 22.29 -11.81
CA TYR A 15 -11.74 23.73 -11.57
C TYR A 15 -11.51 24.60 -12.80
N ASP A 16 -10.60 24.17 -13.68
CA ASP A 16 -10.22 24.89 -14.89
C ASP A 16 -10.10 23.98 -16.13
N THR A 17 -9.58 24.53 -17.24
CA THR A 17 -9.40 23.80 -18.49
C THR A 17 -8.19 22.88 -18.47
N ASP A 18 -7.18 23.18 -17.67
CA ASP A 18 -5.99 22.34 -17.47
C ASP A 18 -6.36 21.09 -16.69
N ASP A 19 -7.14 21.22 -15.61
CA ASP A 19 -7.69 20.08 -14.86
C ASP A 19 -8.54 19.17 -15.75
N LEU A 20 -9.35 19.76 -16.63
CA LEU A 20 -10.18 18.97 -17.55
C LEU A 20 -9.34 18.19 -18.57
N LEU A 21 -8.23 18.76 -19.05
CA LEU A 21 -7.31 18.09 -19.96
C LEU A 21 -6.53 16.96 -19.27
N HIS A 22 -6.24 17.12 -17.98
CA HIS A 22 -5.58 16.09 -17.17
C HIS A 22 -6.57 15.15 -16.46
N TYR A 23 -7.87 15.25 -16.79
CA TYR A 23 -8.88 14.28 -16.34
C TYR A 23 -8.93 13.10 -17.28
N TYR A 24 -8.06 12.14 -17.08
CA TYR A 24 -7.85 11.00 -17.97
C TYR A 24 -8.99 9.99 -17.94
N PRO A 25 -9.27 9.27 -19.06
CA PRO A 25 -10.23 8.20 -19.11
C PRO A 25 -9.84 7.06 -18.13
N ARG A 26 -10.82 6.51 -17.44
CA ARG A 26 -10.62 5.34 -16.57
C ARG A 26 -10.51 4.04 -17.35
N ASN A 27 -11.15 4.00 -18.50
CA ASN A 27 -11.18 2.84 -19.39
C ASN A 27 -11.49 3.30 -20.81
N TYR A 28 -11.34 2.39 -21.75
CA TYR A 28 -11.70 2.62 -23.16
C TYR A 28 -12.65 1.53 -23.61
N ASP A 29 -13.67 1.94 -24.33
CA ASP A 29 -14.67 1.06 -24.92
C ASP A 29 -14.30 0.78 -26.37
N ALA A 30 -13.94 -0.47 -26.69
CA ALA A 30 -13.54 -0.87 -28.03
C ALA A 30 -14.77 -1.16 -28.89
N PHE A 31 -14.84 -0.53 -30.06
CA PHE A 31 -15.90 -0.75 -31.02
C PHE A 31 -15.42 -1.74 -32.09
N GLU A 32 -15.72 -3.01 -31.86
CA GLU A 32 -15.36 -4.12 -32.76
C GLU A 32 -16.37 -4.28 -33.89
N ALA A 33 -16.00 -5.02 -34.95
CA ALA A 33 -16.89 -5.37 -36.02
C ALA A 33 -18.13 -6.10 -35.49
N PRO A 34 -19.34 -5.83 -36.03
CA PRO A 34 -20.54 -6.60 -35.69
C PRO A 34 -20.34 -8.08 -35.96
N VAL A 35 -20.82 -8.91 -35.02
CA VAL A 35 -20.82 -10.38 -35.15
C VAL A 35 -22.22 -10.88 -35.47
N ASP A 36 -22.34 -12.12 -35.96
CA ASP A 36 -23.61 -12.75 -36.20
C ASP A 36 -24.33 -13.11 -34.89
N ILE A 37 -25.66 -13.09 -34.89
CA ILE A 37 -26.48 -13.44 -33.71
C ILE A 37 -26.17 -14.86 -33.21
N ALA A 38 -25.84 -15.77 -34.11
CA ALA A 38 -25.51 -17.16 -33.77
C ALA A 38 -24.21 -17.30 -32.96
N ASP A 39 -23.27 -16.31 -33.07
CA ASP A 39 -21.97 -16.32 -32.42
C ASP A 39 -21.94 -15.54 -31.09
N LEU A 40 -23.10 -15.17 -30.58
CA LEU A 40 -23.20 -14.42 -29.34
C LEU A 40 -22.98 -15.30 -28.11
N GLU A 41 -22.10 -14.83 -27.21
CA GLU A 41 -21.80 -15.47 -25.94
C GLU A 41 -22.36 -14.70 -24.76
N GLU A 42 -22.89 -15.42 -23.77
CA GLU A 42 -23.41 -14.82 -22.52
C GLU A 42 -22.31 -14.06 -21.74
N GLY A 43 -22.67 -12.92 -21.19
CA GLY A 43 -21.78 -12.09 -20.37
C GLY A 43 -20.91 -11.12 -21.16
N THR A 44 -20.85 -11.25 -22.49
CA THR A 44 -20.05 -10.37 -23.36
C THR A 44 -20.81 -9.11 -23.78
N VAL A 45 -20.09 -8.06 -24.17
CA VAL A 45 -20.64 -6.88 -24.85
C VAL A 45 -20.26 -6.99 -26.32
N LYS A 46 -21.24 -7.18 -27.19
CA LYS A 46 -21.03 -7.36 -28.65
C LYS A 46 -21.94 -6.44 -29.45
N ALA A 47 -21.53 -6.16 -30.68
CA ALA A 47 -22.31 -5.44 -31.65
C ALA A 47 -22.92 -6.46 -32.66
N VAL A 48 -24.17 -6.22 -33.07
CA VAL A 48 -24.88 -7.02 -34.07
C VAL A 48 -25.48 -6.09 -35.08
N SER A 49 -25.26 -6.36 -36.38
CA SER A 49 -25.91 -5.64 -37.45
C SER A 49 -27.19 -6.40 -37.84
N ALA A 50 -28.35 -5.84 -37.50
CA ALA A 50 -29.60 -6.55 -37.64
C ALA A 50 -30.78 -5.66 -38.07
N ALA A 51 -31.77 -6.27 -38.67
CA ALA A 51 -33.04 -5.62 -39.00
C ALA A 51 -34.05 -5.77 -37.86
N VAL A 52 -34.84 -4.74 -37.60
CA VAL A 52 -35.98 -4.82 -36.68
C VAL A 52 -37.07 -5.65 -37.26
N CYS A 53 -37.33 -6.86 -36.75
CA CYS A 53 -38.32 -7.76 -37.30
C CYS A 53 -39.68 -7.73 -36.60
N SER A 54 -39.79 -7.14 -35.41
CA SER A 54 -41.06 -6.99 -34.68
C SER A 54 -41.45 -5.52 -34.47
N GLY A 55 -42.70 -5.28 -34.05
CA GLY A 55 -43.08 -4.00 -33.48
C GLY A 55 -42.35 -3.75 -32.14
N VAL A 56 -42.14 -2.49 -31.83
CA VAL A 56 -41.58 -2.10 -30.50
C VAL A 56 -42.73 -2.04 -29.50
N TYR A 57 -42.66 -2.88 -28.49
CA TYR A 57 -43.66 -2.96 -27.44
C TYR A 57 -43.18 -2.19 -26.20
N VAL A 58 -44.10 -1.43 -25.57
CA VAL A 58 -43.82 -0.71 -24.33
C VAL A 58 -44.73 -1.25 -23.26
N THR A 59 -44.18 -1.84 -22.22
CA THR A 59 -44.92 -2.35 -21.04
C THR A 59 -44.47 -1.58 -19.80
N SER A 60 -45.37 -1.42 -18.85
CA SER A 60 -45.06 -0.79 -17.57
C SER A 60 -45.14 -1.82 -16.44
N ALA A 61 -44.03 -2.02 -15.72
CA ALA A 61 -43.96 -2.91 -14.57
C ALA A 61 -43.22 -2.23 -13.43
N LYS A 62 -43.81 -2.27 -12.21
CA LYS A 62 -43.21 -1.72 -10.97
C LYS A 62 -42.63 -0.29 -11.13
N GLY A 63 -43.42 0.59 -11.82
CA GLY A 63 -43.00 2.00 -12.01
C GLY A 63 -41.92 2.27 -13.05
N ARG A 64 -41.49 1.24 -13.79
CA ARG A 64 -40.50 1.37 -14.90
C ARG A 64 -41.16 1.02 -16.22
N GLN A 65 -40.79 1.75 -17.27
CA GLN A 65 -41.21 1.40 -18.63
C GLN A 65 -40.20 0.43 -19.22
N ILE A 66 -40.64 -0.72 -19.68
CA ILE A 66 -39.83 -1.74 -20.37
C ILE A 66 -40.20 -1.70 -21.85
N ILE A 67 -39.18 -1.50 -22.67
CA ILE A 67 -39.30 -1.45 -24.12
C ILE A 67 -38.66 -2.72 -24.68
N THR A 68 -39.38 -3.48 -25.47
CA THR A 68 -38.89 -4.71 -26.11
C THR A 68 -39.08 -4.68 -27.61
N ALA A 69 -38.10 -5.20 -28.32
CA ALA A 69 -38.15 -5.44 -29.75
C ALA A 69 -37.45 -6.76 -30.10
N SER A 70 -37.71 -7.29 -31.27
CA SER A 70 -36.95 -8.41 -31.81
C SER A 70 -36.20 -7.94 -33.06
N ILE A 71 -34.97 -8.33 -33.15
CA ILE A 71 -34.08 -8.09 -34.28
C ILE A 71 -33.63 -9.40 -34.88
N ASN A 72 -33.30 -9.42 -36.18
CA ASN A 72 -32.77 -10.57 -36.86
C ASN A 72 -31.70 -10.19 -37.87
N ASP A 73 -30.77 -11.09 -38.07
CA ASP A 73 -29.83 -11.12 -39.18
C ASP A 73 -30.02 -12.41 -40.01
N SER A 74 -29.01 -12.78 -40.80
CA SER A 74 -29.03 -14.02 -41.62
C SER A 74 -28.86 -15.28 -40.74
N SER A 75 -28.30 -15.16 -39.53
CA SER A 75 -27.91 -16.28 -38.67
C SER A 75 -28.97 -16.62 -37.61
N GLY A 76 -29.79 -15.63 -37.19
CA GLY A 76 -30.73 -15.85 -36.10
C GLY A 76 -31.63 -14.67 -35.75
N LYS A 77 -32.32 -14.83 -34.63
CA LYS A 77 -33.20 -13.82 -34.05
C LYS A 77 -32.82 -13.56 -32.59
N LEU A 78 -32.79 -12.29 -32.17
CA LEU A 78 -32.45 -11.87 -30.86
C LEU A 78 -33.50 -10.94 -30.26
N SER A 79 -33.81 -11.08 -28.98
CA SER A 79 -34.64 -10.14 -28.23
C SER A 79 -33.77 -9.01 -27.66
N VAL A 80 -34.25 -7.78 -27.75
CA VAL A 80 -33.56 -6.59 -27.23
C VAL A 80 -34.47 -5.85 -26.26
N ILE A 81 -33.89 -5.39 -25.11
CA ILE A 81 -34.67 -4.79 -24.03
C ILE A 81 -34.04 -3.46 -23.60
N TRP A 82 -34.87 -2.44 -23.43
CA TRP A 82 -34.48 -1.14 -22.83
C TRP A 82 -35.37 -0.78 -21.66
N PHE A 83 -34.87 0.05 -20.79
CA PHE A 83 -35.60 0.59 -19.65
C PHE A 83 -35.75 2.11 -19.78
N ASN A 84 -36.95 2.66 -19.60
CA ASN A 84 -37.26 4.07 -19.61
C ASN A 84 -36.85 4.85 -20.89
N MET A 85 -36.92 4.18 -22.07
CA MET A 85 -36.61 4.80 -23.37
C MET A 85 -37.78 4.68 -24.39
N PRO A 86 -39.00 5.21 -24.08
CA PRO A 86 -40.18 5.06 -24.95
C PRO A 86 -40.01 5.68 -26.34
N TYR A 87 -39.12 6.65 -26.51
CA TYR A 87 -38.82 7.29 -27.79
C TYR A 87 -38.29 6.32 -28.85
N LEU A 88 -37.70 5.20 -28.45
CA LEU A 88 -37.23 4.17 -29.38
C LEU A 88 -38.31 3.60 -30.25
N ARG A 89 -39.59 3.67 -29.82
CA ARG A 89 -40.74 3.25 -30.63
C ARG A 89 -40.88 4.10 -31.91
N THR A 90 -40.45 5.35 -31.91
CA THR A 90 -40.49 6.23 -33.08
C THR A 90 -39.27 6.05 -33.97
N VAL A 91 -38.15 5.60 -33.44
CA VAL A 91 -36.87 5.41 -34.14
C VAL A 91 -36.82 4.03 -34.80
N LEU A 92 -37.15 2.96 -34.04
CA LEU A 92 -37.03 1.59 -34.47
C LEU A 92 -38.29 1.15 -35.27
N LYS A 93 -38.26 1.35 -36.58
CA LYS A 93 -39.36 0.88 -37.45
C LYS A 93 -39.08 -0.52 -37.96
N ARG A 94 -40.11 -1.33 -38.12
CA ARG A 94 -40.01 -2.66 -38.70
C ARG A 94 -39.37 -2.61 -40.08
N GLY A 95 -38.38 -3.44 -40.31
CA GLY A 95 -37.59 -3.51 -41.54
C GLY A 95 -36.39 -2.56 -41.60
N SER A 96 -36.24 -1.63 -40.64
CA SER A 96 -35.06 -0.77 -40.59
C SER A 96 -33.83 -1.51 -40.05
N GLN A 97 -32.68 -1.26 -40.66
CA GLN A 97 -31.41 -1.86 -40.27
C GLN A 97 -30.62 -0.92 -39.36
N PHE A 98 -30.12 -1.48 -38.27
CA PHE A 98 -29.28 -0.78 -37.27
C PHE A 98 -28.16 -1.71 -36.80
N VAL A 99 -27.16 -1.12 -36.18
CA VAL A 99 -26.18 -1.83 -35.35
C VAL A 99 -26.57 -1.67 -33.91
N PHE A 100 -26.81 -2.77 -33.24
CA PHE A 100 -27.15 -2.86 -31.82
C PHE A 100 -25.93 -3.33 -31.06
N ARG A 101 -25.46 -2.54 -30.05
CA ARG A 101 -24.33 -2.91 -29.22
C ARG A 101 -24.74 -2.91 -27.76
N GLY A 102 -24.63 -4.04 -27.10
CA GLY A 102 -25.05 -4.20 -25.72
C GLY A 102 -24.57 -5.47 -25.07
N ARG A 103 -24.86 -5.61 -23.79
CA ARG A 103 -24.52 -6.80 -23.02
C ARG A 103 -25.46 -7.95 -23.34
N ILE A 104 -24.87 -9.11 -23.59
CA ILE A 104 -25.60 -10.35 -23.83
C ILE A 104 -25.88 -11.02 -22.49
N VAL A 105 -27.13 -11.27 -22.20
CA VAL A 105 -27.58 -11.95 -20.98
C VAL A 105 -28.47 -13.16 -21.34
N ARG A 106 -28.46 -14.19 -20.49
CA ARG A 106 -29.34 -15.33 -20.64
C ARG A 106 -30.54 -15.18 -19.74
N LYS A 107 -31.73 -15.22 -20.32
CA LYS A 107 -32.99 -15.32 -19.58
C LYS A 107 -33.69 -16.63 -19.89
N GLN A 108 -33.84 -17.48 -18.90
CA GLN A 108 -34.34 -18.84 -19.04
C GLN A 108 -33.50 -19.62 -20.07
N SER A 109 -34.02 -19.88 -21.28
CA SER A 109 -33.36 -20.63 -22.35
C SER A 109 -32.88 -19.76 -23.51
N HIS A 110 -33.12 -18.45 -23.50
CA HIS A 110 -32.81 -17.55 -24.62
C HIS A 110 -31.79 -16.50 -24.29
N LEU A 111 -30.97 -16.12 -25.28
CA LEU A 111 -30.10 -14.96 -25.17
C LEU A 111 -30.94 -13.70 -25.48
N GLU A 112 -30.68 -12.64 -24.70
CA GLU A 112 -31.24 -11.32 -24.91
C GLU A 112 -30.12 -10.28 -24.84
N MET A 113 -30.27 -9.18 -25.57
CA MET A 113 -29.35 -8.05 -25.46
C MET A 113 -29.99 -6.97 -24.58
N GLU A 114 -29.32 -6.66 -23.47
CA GLU A 114 -29.83 -5.75 -22.46
C GLU A 114 -29.32 -4.33 -22.69
N HIS A 115 -30.29 -3.41 -22.80
CA HIS A 115 -30.06 -1.97 -22.94
C HIS A 115 -29.06 -1.57 -24.05
N PRO A 116 -29.17 -2.15 -25.29
CA PRO A 116 -28.21 -1.84 -26.34
C PRO A 116 -28.23 -0.38 -26.78
N GLU A 117 -27.06 0.16 -27.08
CA GLU A 117 -26.92 1.36 -27.92
C GLU A 117 -27.32 1.05 -29.35
N VAL A 118 -27.96 2.00 -30.01
CA VAL A 118 -28.47 1.83 -31.36
C VAL A 118 -27.81 2.82 -32.28
N PHE A 119 -27.15 2.32 -33.31
CA PHE A 119 -26.43 3.11 -34.29
C PHE A 119 -27.01 2.87 -35.68
N THR A 120 -26.96 3.89 -36.52
CA THR A 120 -27.08 3.65 -37.96
C THR A 120 -25.79 2.97 -38.46
N PRO A 121 -25.85 2.13 -39.53
CA PRO A 121 -24.63 1.49 -40.06
C PRO A 121 -23.51 2.51 -40.40
N ALA A 122 -23.86 3.67 -40.93
CA ALA A 122 -22.90 4.73 -41.23
C ALA A 122 -22.24 5.28 -39.98
N ALA A 123 -23.05 5.61 -38.94
CA ALA A 123 -22.51 6.13 -37.67
C ALA A 123 -21.66 5.11 -36.92
N TYR A 124 -21.98 3.80 -37.01
CA TYR A 124 -21.14 2.75 -36.44
C TYR A 124 -19.83 2.59 -37.23
N GLY A 125 -19.87 2.72 -38.53
CA GLY A 125 -18.68 2.67 -39.39
C GLY A 125 -17.66 3.78 -39.09
N GLU A 126 -18.11 4.96 -38.67
CA GLU A 126 -17.22 6.06 -38.28
C GLU A 126 -16.44 5.79 -36.99
N ILE A 127 -16.98 4.97 -36.08
CA ILE A 127 -16.36 4.62 -34.79
C ILE A 127 -15.83 3.20 -34.76
N LEU A 128 -15.95 2.46 -35.83
CA LEU A 128 -15.45 1.11 -35.95
C LEU A 128 -13.94 1.05 -35.75
N HIS A 129 -13.47 0.09 -34.95
CA HIS A 129 -12.08 -0.08 -34.55
C HIS A 129 -11.49 1.07 -33.71
N SER A 130 -12.34 2.01 -33.26
CA SER A 130 -11.89 3.09 -32.35
C SER A 130 -11.99 2.66 -30.90
N LEU A 131 -11.16 3.31 -30.08
CA LEU A 131 -11.20 3.24 -28.62
C LEU A 131 -11.89 4.51 -28.10
N GLN A 132 -13.11 4.36 -27.59
CA GLN A 132 -13.88 5.48 -27.06
C GLN A 132 -13.60 5.67 -25.57
N PRO A 133 -13.27 6.88 -25.10
CA PRO A 133 -12.92 7.12 -23.71
C PRO A 133 -14.11 6.97 -22.77
N VAL A 134 -13.90 6.32 -21.64
CA VAL A 134 -14.86 6.20 -20.53
C VAL A 134 -14.31 6.94 -19.33
N TYR A 135 -14.95 8.07 -18.98
CA TYR A 135 -14.53 8.92 -17.86
C TYR A 135 -15.22 8.52 -16.56
N GLY A 136 -14.61 8.88 -15.42
CA GLY A 136 -15.27 8.86 -14.13
C GLY A 136 -16.43 9.88 -14.13
N LEU A 137 -17.59 9.49 -13.59
CA LEU A 137 -18.78 10.34 -13.63
C LEU A 137 -19.33 10.58 -12.23
N THR A 138 -19.96 11.74 -12.05
CA THR A 138 -20.77 12.05 -10.88
C THR A 138 -22.20 12.37 -11.30
N GLY A 139 -23.14 12.36 -10.34
CA GLY A 139 -24.54 12.64 -10.63
C GLY A 139 -24.73 13.96 -11.40
N GLY A 140 -25.41 13.91 -12.54
CA GLY A 140 -25.67 15.04 -13.42
C GLY A 140 -24.71 15.22 -14.59
N LEU A 141 -23.63 14.43 -14.71
CA LEU A 141 -22.73 14.38 -15.87
C LEU A 141 -22.91 13.06 -16.64
N SER A 142 -22.84 13.14 -17.97
CA SER A 142 -22.78 11.99 -18.85
C SER A 142 -21.41 11.90 -19.53
N ASN A 143 -20.96 10.68 -19.85
CA ASN A 143 -19.72 10.47 -20.59
C ASN A 143 -19.68 11.28 -21.88
N LYS A 144 -20.78 11.29 -22.64
CA LYS A 144 -20.93 12.10 -23.87
C LYS A 144 -20.68 13.59 -23.65
N THR A 145 -21.08 14.13 -22.49
CA THR A 145 -20.84 15.55 -22.17
C THR A 145 -19.36 15.82 -21.94
N VAL A 146 -18.70 14.99 -21.13
CA VAL A 146 -17.26 15.12 -20.84
C VAL A 146 -16.45 14.95 -22.13
N THR A 147 -16.69 13.89 -22.89
CA THR A 147 -16.04 13.63 -24.19
C THR A 147 -16.16 14.80 -25.14
N LYS A 148 -17.36 15.39 -25.28
CA LYS A 148 -17.59 16.54 -26.14
C LYS A 148 -16.80 17.77 -25.70
N MET A 149 -16.74 18.02 -24.39
CA MET A 149 -16.00 19.17 -23.85
C MET A 149 -14.50 19.02 -24.06
N ILE A 150 -13.94 17.84 -23.79
CA ILE A 150 -12.53 17.57 -24.03
C ILE A 150 -12.19 17.65 -25.52
N HIS A 151 -13.03 17.13 -26.40
CA HIS A 151 -12.84 17.25 -27.83
C HIS A 151 -12.85 18.73 -28.33
N GLN A 152 -13.73 19.56 -27.76
CA GLN A 152 -13.74 21.00 -28.07
C GLN A 152 -12.49 21.69 -27.50
N LEU A 153 -12.04 21.33 -26.30
CA LEU A 153 -10.84 21.86 -25.69
C LEU A 153 -9.60 21.56 -26.55
N LEU A 154 -9.42 20.30 -26.94
CA LEU A 154 -8.28 19.84 -27.73
C LEU A 154 -8.19 20.52 -29.13
N LYS A 155 -9.32 20.94 -29.71
CA LYS A 155 -9.33 21.69 -30.98
C LYS A 155 -8.72 23.07 -30.87
N ASN A 156 -8.87 23.72 -29.71
CA ASN A 156 -8.49 25.11 -29.48
C ASN A 156 -7.32 25.25 -28.51
N LEU A 157 -6.69 24.11 -28.10
CA LEU A 157 -5.63 24.12 -27.14
C LEU A 157 -4.35 24.69 -27.74
N PRO A 158 -3.71 25.68 -27.09
CA PRO A 158 -2.35 26.06 -27.43
C PRO A 158 -1.41 24.89 -27.18
N MET A 159 -0.34 24.80 -27.98
CA MET A 159 0.67 23.76 -27.77
C MET A 159 1.37 23.98 -26.43
N TYR A 160 1.47 22.90 -25.64
CA TYR A 160 2.33 22.87 -24.47
C TYR A 160 3.79 22.88 -24.91
N SER A 161 4.61 23.66 -24.22
CA SER A 161 6.05 23.58 -24.41
C SER A 161 6.56 22.24 -23.88
N GLU A 162 7.37 21.55 -24.68
CA GLU A 162 8.05 20.34 -24.21
C GLU A 162 9.00 20.70 -23.08
N PHE A 163 8.90 19.98 -21.95
CA PHE A 163 9.69 20.26 -20.76
C PHE A 163 10.75 19.20 -20.49
N LEU A 164 10.62 18.01 -21.11
CA LEU A 164 11.65 16.99 -20.99
C LEU A 164 12.80 17.27 -21.96
N PRO A 165 14.06 17.12 -21.53
CA PRO A 165 15.22 17.13 -22.43
C PRO A 165 15.07 16.07 -23.53
N GLU A 166 15.53 16.42 -24.74
CA GLU A 166 15.42 15.52 -25.90
C GLU A 166 16.14 14.18 -25.67
N GLU A 167 17.32 14.21 -25.04
CA GLU A 167 18.10 13.02 -24.70
C GLU A 167 17.31 12.04 -23.81
N ILE A 168 16.54 12.55 -22.85
CA ILE A 168 15.69 11.74 -21.97
C ILE A 168 14.54 11.13 -22.78
N ARG A 169 13.89 11.92 -23.64
CA ARG A 169 12.79 11.44 -24.49
C ARG A 169 13.22 10.32 -25.44
N GLU A 170 14.38 10.48 -26.09
CA GLU A 170 14.93 9.49 -27.01
C GLU A 170 15.33 8.19 -26.26
N ARG A 171 16.09 8.32 -25.15
CA ARG A 171 16.56 7.18 -24.37
C ARG A 171 15.43 6.29 -23.88
N TYR A 172 14.37 6.90 -23.34
CA TYR A 172 13.23 6.17 -22.81
C TYR A 172 12.10 5.97 -23.82
N GLN A 173 12.30 6.37 -25.08
CA GLN A 173 11.32 6.25 -26.16
C GLN A 173 9.95 6.84 -25.76
N LEU A 174 9.93 8.11 -25.38
CA LEU A 174 8.77 8.84 -24.93
C LEU A 174 8.19 9.71 -26.05
N ALA A 175 6.89 9.70 -26.20
CA ALA A 175 6.17 10.55 -27.14
C ALA A 175 6.29 12.05 -26.78
N ASP A 176 6.04 12.94 -27.74
CA ASP A 176 5.84 14.38 -27.50
C ASP A 176 4.65 14.61 -26.56
N ILE A 177 4.74 15.62 -25.68
CA ILE A 177 3.69 15.89 -24.69
C ILE A 177 2.34 16.21 -25.32
N ASN A 178 2.32 16.97 -26.41
CA ASN A 178 1.07 17.35 -27.09
C ASN A 178 0.44 16.17 -27.80
N TYR A 179 1.27 15.28 -28.38
CA TYR A 179 0.80 14.02 -28.92
C TYR A 179 0.19 13.16 -27.82
N ALA A 180 0.89 12.98 -26.72
CA ALA A 180 0.42 12.15 -25.61
C ALA A 180 -0.90 12.65 -25.01
N LEU A 181 -1.02 13.96 -24.75
CA LEU A 181 -2.24 14.59 -24.21
C LEU A 181 -3.45 14.49 -25.15
N ARG A 182 -3.23 14.53 -26.46
CA ARG A 182 -4.33 14.38 -27.44
C ARG A 182 -4.75 12.92 -27.56
N THR A 183 -3.77 12.05 -27.70
CA THR A 183 -3.98 10.64 -28.01
C THR A 183 -4.49 9.86 -26.80
N ILE A 184 -4.15 10.23 -25.57
CA ILE A 184 -4.72 9.58 -24.37
C ILE A 184 -6.25 9.72 -24.30
N HIS A 185 -6.82 10.81 -24.83
CA HIS A 185 -8.26 10.99 -24.83
C HIS A 185 -8.94 10.33 -26.03
N PHE A 186 -8.28 10.32 -27.20
CA PHE A 186 -8.85 9.79 -28.45
C PHE A 186 -7.79 9.00 -29.20
N PRO A 187 -7.40 7.82 -28.71
CA PRO A 187 -6.42 6.96 -29.37
C PRO A 187 -7.02 6.33 -30.63
N GLY A 188 -6.26 6.28 -31.70
CA GLY A 188 -6.63 5.58 -32.93
C GLY A 188 -6.56 4.05 -32.79
N ASN A 189 -5.64 3.56 -31.94
CA ASN A 189 -5.43 2.13 -31.69
C ASN A 189 -4.78 1.92 -30.30
N MET A 190 -4.60 0.63 -29.93
CA MET A 190 -4.03 0.27 -28.65
C MET A 190 -2.54 0.66 -28.52
N GLU A 191 -1.78 0.62 -29.60
CA GLU A 191 -0.36 0.98 -29.58
C GLU A 191 -0.16 2.48 -29.26
N GLU A 192 -0.94 3.33 -29.93
CA GLU A 192 -0.95 4.77 -29.66
C GLU A 192 -1.37 5.09 -28.22
N LEU A 193 -2.37 4.36 -27.69
CA LEU A 193 -2.81 4.49 -26.32
C LEU A 193 -1.68 4.16 -25.34
N LEU A 194 -1.00 3.03 -25.54
CA LEU A 194 0.10 2.59 -24.68
C LEU A 194 1.28 3.57 -24.73
N LEU A 195 1.64 4.08 -25.92
CA LEU A 195 2.71 5.06 -26.10
C LEU A 195 2.41 6.36 -25.36
N SER A 196 1.18 6.86 -25.51
CA SER A 196 0.74 8.09 -24.84
C SER A 196 0.67 7.92 -23.32
N ARG A 197 0.13 6.78 -22.86
CA ARG A 197 0.07 6.47 -21.45
C ARG A 197 1.47 6.36 -20.83
N LYS A 198 2.42 5.68 -21.51
CA LYS A 198 3.81 5.57 -21.08
C LYS A 198 4.43 6.95 -20.82
N ARG A 199 4.22 7.91 -21.74
CA ARG A 199 4.72 9.27 -21.59
C ARG A 199 4.12 9.97 -20.37
N LEU A 200 2.82 9.99 -20.22
CA LEU A 200 2.13 10.73 -19.15
C LEU A 200 2.42 10.13 -17.76
N VAL A 201 2.53 8.80 -17.67
CA VAL A 201 2.93 8.10 -16.44
C VAL A 201 4.39 8.42 -16.08
N PHE A 202 5.29 8.41 -17.07
CA PHE A 202 6.69 8.76 -16.86
C PHE A 202 6.83 10.20 -16.35
N ASP A 203 6.12 11.14 -16.96
CA ASP A 203 6.11 12.54 -16.54
C ASP A 203 5.64 12.68 -15.09
N GLU A 204 4.56 12.01 -14.74
CA GLU A 204 3.98 12.09 -13.41
C GLU A 204 4.94 11.56 -12.34
N PHE A 205 5.60 10.43 -12.60
CA PHE A 205 6.60 9.86 -11.69
C PHE A 205 7.88 10.69 -11.62
N LEU A 206 8.41 11.12 -12.76
CA LEU A 206 9.62 11.96 -12.80
C LEU A 206 9.44 13.25 -12.02
N LEU A 207 8.34 13.97 -12.28
CA LEU A 207 8.04 15.24 -11.60
C LEU A 207 7.86 15.03 -10.10
N PHE A 208 7.20 13.95 -9.70
CA PHE A 208 7.06 13.60 -8.29
C PHE A 208 8.41 13.34 -7.63
N ILE A 209 9.26 12.48 -8.22
CA ILE A 209 10.58 12.13 -7.68
C ILE A 209 11.46 13.37 -7.58
N LEU A 210 11.51 14.20 -8.61
CA LEU A 210 12.27 15.44 -8.60
C LEU A 210 11.77 16.41 -7.52
N SER A 211 10.45 16.54 -7.36
CA SER A 211 9.87 17.40 -6.31
C SER A 211 10.28 16.95 -4.91
N VAL A 212 10.24 15.63 -4.66
CA VAL A 212 10.64 15.05 -3.37
C VAL A 212 12.14 15.22 -3.12
N GLN A 213 12.98 14.99 -4.14
CA GLN A 213 14.44 15.13 -4.00
C GLN A 213 14.86 16.60 -3.81
N MET A 214 14.23 17.54 -4.47
CA MET A 214 14.47 18.98 -4.23
C MET A 214 14.03 19.43 -2.83
N LEU A 215 12.96 18.84 -2.28
CA LEU A 215 12.56 19.07 -0.89
C LEU A 215 13.59 18.48 0.08
N LYS A 216 14.16 17.32 -0.25
CA LYS A 216 15.22 16.67 0.52
C LYS A 216 16.49 17.51 0.57
N GLU A 217 16.96 18.04 -0.56
CA GLU A 217 18.15 18.92 -0.62
C GLU A 217 17.97 20.14 0.29
N LYS A 218 16.78 20.77 0.30
CA LYS A 218 16.47 21.83 1.27
C LYS A 218 16.48 21.36 2.73
N SER A 219 16.15 20.09 2.97
CA SER A 219 16.21 19.46 4.31
C SER A 219 17.64 19.12 4.71
N GLU A 220 18.51 18.74 3.77
CA GLU A 220 19.93 18.52 3.98
C GLU A 220 20.71 19.81 4.32
N GLU A 221 20.16 21.00 4.05
CA GLU A 221 20.64 22.28 4.54
C GLU A 221 20.39 22.49 6.04
N THR A 222 19.57 21.64 6.68
CA THR A 222 19.35 21.74 8.13
C THR A 222 20.59 21.25 8.87
N PRO A 223 21.29 22.13 9.61
CA PRO A 223 22.52 21.74 10.27
C PRO A 223 22.24 20.72 11.39
N ASN A 224 23.17 19.81 11.60
CA ASN A 224 23.14 18.95 12.77
C ASN A 224 23.52 19.77 14.01
N TYR A 225 22.53 20.03 14.86
CA TYR A 225 22.70 20.80 16.09
C TYR A 225 23.39 20.00 17.21
N PHE A 226 23.52 18.71 17.03
CA PHE A 226 24.08 17.78 18.01
C PHE A 226 25.37 17.17 17.45
N PRO A 227 26.55 17.77 17.69
CA PRO A 227 27.81 17.20 17.21
C PRO A 227 28.07 15.86 17.90
N ILE A 228 27.96 14.79 17.13
CA ILE A 228 28.17 13.42 17.57
C ILE A 228 29.49 12.91 17.02
N ASN A 229 30.37 12.49 17.91
CA ASN A 229 31.65 11.87 17.56
C ASN A 229 31.54 10.35 17.67
N LYS A 230 32.27 9.64 16.83
CA LYS A 230 32.41 8.18 16.94
C LYS A 230 33.01 7.82 18.29
N THR A 231 32.50 6.75 18.89
CA THR A 231 32.97 6.27 20.19
C THR A 231 33.49 4.84 20.07
N TRP A 232 34.49 4.51 20.86
CA TRP A 232 35.00 3.15 20.93
C TRP A 232 34.00 2.15 21.53
N THR A 233 33.07 2.64 22.33
CA THR A 233 32.05 1.83 23.00
C THR A 233 31.18 1.04 22.01
N THR A 234 30.77 1.64 20.90
CA THR A 234 29.93 0.97 19.90
C THR A 234 30.68 -0.16 19.18
N GLU A 235 31.97 0.03 18.88
CA GLU A 235 32.83 -1.00 18.30
C GLU A 235 33.02 -2.17 19.27
N GLN A 236 33.31 -1.88 20.56
CA GLN A 236 33.42 -2.91 21.59
C GLN A 236 32.14 -3.71 21.77
N ILE A 237 30.98 -3.04 21.73
CA ILE A 237 29.69 -3.75 21.80
C ILE A 237 29.57 -4.72 20.62
N ILE A 238 29.85 -4.27 19.38
CA ILE A 238 29.75 -5.11 18.20
C ILE A 238 30.65 -6.34 18.31
N GLU A 239 31.89 -6.17 18.81
CA GLU A 239 32.83 -7.27 19.00
C GLU A 239 32.39 -8.25 20.09
N ASN A 240 31.75 -7.75 21.16
CA ASN A 240 31.33 -8.54 22.32
C ASN A 240 29.93 -9.15 22.18
N LEU A 241 29.21 -8.90 21.07
CA LEU A 241 27.92 -9.56 20.85
C LEU A 241 28.08 -11.09 20.78
N PRO A 242 27.13 -11.90 21.32
CA PRO A 242 27.19 -13.35 21.26
C PRO A 242 26.98 -13.92 19.85
N TYR A 243 26.88 -13.06 18.86
CA TYR A 243 26.75 -13.34 17.41
C TYR A 243 27.39 -12.23 16.60
N SER A 244 27.86 -12.55 15.41
CA SER A 244 28.39 -11.55 14.47
C SER A 244 27.24 -10.87 13.73
N LEU A 245 27.35 -9.55 13.56
CA LEU A 245 26.45 -8.82 12.69
C LEU A 245 26.67 -9.26 11.23
N THR A 246 25.58 -9.28 10.44
CA THR A 246 25.68 -9.55 8.99
C THR A 246 26.33 -8.37 8.26
N GLY A 247 26.79 -8.61 7.02
CA GLY A 247 27.35 -7.55 6.19
C GLY A 247 26.38 -6.39 5.98
N ALA A 248 25.10 -6.68 5.72
CA ALA A 248 24.05 -5.68 5.56
C ALA A 248 23.79 -4.87 6.85
N GLN A 249 23.86 -5.52 8.02
CA GLN A 249 23.74 -4.84 9.32
C GLN A 249 24.93 -3.90 9.58
N LEU A 250 26.16 -4.35 9.32
CA LEU A 250 27.38 -3.53 9.47
C LEU A 250 27.36 -2.34 8.53
N ASN A 251 27.02 -2.53 7.27
CA ASN A 251 26.89 -1.45 6.30
C ASN A 251 25.85 -0.41 6.76
N THR A 252 24.68 -0.86 7.19
CA THR A 252 23.61 0.01 7.73
C THR A 252 24.09 0.78 8.96
N TRP A 253 24.83 0.12 9.87
CA TRP A 253 25.41 0.77 11.03
C TRP A 253 26.39 1.89 10.64
N HIS A 254 27.32 1.60 9.74
CA HIS A 254 28.31 2.59 9.28
C HIS A 254 27.66 3.77 8.54
N GLU A 255 26.58 3.56 7.81
CA GLU A 255 25.79 4.63 7.20
C GLU A 255 25.19 5.55 8.28
N ILE A 256 24.54 4.98 9.30
CA ILE A 256 23.96 5.72 10.42
C ILE A 256 25.03 6.48 11.21
N GLU A 257 26.14 5.81 11.54
CA GLU A 257 27.26 6.41 12.29
C GLU A 257 27.86 7.61 11.53
N ARG A 258 28.06 7.46 10.22
CA ARG A 258 28.56 8.52 9.35
C ARG A 258 27.59 9.71 9.32
N ASP A 259 26.31 9.46 9.15
CA ASP A 259 25.31 10.52 9.05
C ASP A 259 25.11 11.25 10.37
N MET A 260 25.04 10.54 11.50
CA MET A 260 24.97 11.15 12.82
C MET A 260 26.20 11.99 13.17
N SER A 261 27.37 11.62 12.64
CA SER A 261 28.63 12.37 12.81
C SER A 261 28.82 13.45 11.74
N GLY A 262 27.88 13.60 10.82
CA GLY A 262 27.90 14.57 9.73
C GLY A 262 27.48 15.98 10.17
N GLN A 263 27.62 16.93 9.25
CA GLN A 263 27.21 18.33 9.47
C GLN A 263 25.70 18.54 9.24
N ALA A 264 25.06 17.69 8.45
CA ALA A 264 23.63 17.71 8.17
C ALA A 264 22.85 16.81 9.14
N LEU A 265 21.60 17.12 9.36
CA LEU A 265 20.69 16.34 10.20
C LEU A 265 20.38 14.99 9.54
N MET A 266 20.59 13.88 10.23
CA MET A 266 20.24 12.55 9.73
C MET A 266 18.72 12.34 9.72
N SER A 267 18.20 11.91 8.58
CA SER A 267 16.81 11.44 8.44
C SER A 267 16.81 10.14 7.64
N ARG A 268 16.75 8.98 8.31
CA ARG A 268 17.03 7.67 7.69
C ARG A 268 15.99 6.60 8.00
N LEU A 269 15.60 5.85 6.97
CA LEU A 269 14.77 4.65 7.06
C LEU A 269 15.64 3.39 7.00
N VAL A 270 15.58 2.57 8.04
CA VAL A 270 16.15 1.21 8.06
C VAL A 270 15.04 0.21 7.78
N GLN A 271 15.14 -0.40 6.62
CA GLN A 271 14.19 -1.40 6.14
C GLN A 271 14.81 -2.80 6.19
N GLY A 272 14.03 -3.78 6.60
CA GLY A 272 14.48 -5.17 6.62
C GLY A 272 13.37 -6.09 7.08
N ASP A 273 13.49 -7.36 6.77
CA ASP A 273 12.50 -8.37 7.14
C ASP A 273 12.32 -8.50 8.67
N VAL A 274 11.25 -9.13 9.08
CA VAL A 274 11.01 -9.46 10.50
C VAL A 274 12.15 -10.34 11.02
N GLY A 275 12.85 -9.85 12.06
CA GLY A 275 13.99 -10.55 12.65
C GLY A 275 15.31 -10.38 11.91
N SER A 276 15.44 -9.40 11.00
CA SER A 276 16.71 -9.00 10.37
C SER A 276 17.67 -8.26 11.33
N GLY A 277 17.26 -8.01 12.57
CA GLY A 277 18.12 -7.39 13.60
C GLY A 277 18.15 -5.87 13.60
N LYS A 278 17.14 -5.18 13.08
CA LYS A 278 17.03 -3.71 13.11
C LYS A 278 17.18 -3.11 14.50
N THR A 279 16.68 -3.79 15.53
CA THR A 279 16.69 -3.32 16.93
C THR A 279 18.10 -3.11 17.48
N ILE A 280 19.07 -3.99 17.16
CA ILE A 280 20.45 -3.81 17.63
C ILE A 280 21.10 -2.57 17.02
N ILE A 281 20.80 -2.29 15.73
CA ILE A 281 21.27 -1.09 15.04
C ILE A 281 20.71 0.18 15.69
N ALA A 282 19.42 0.17 16.04
CA ALA A 282 18.80 1.25 16.78
C ALA A 282 19.43 1.46 18.16
N PHE A 283 19.72 0.38 18.88
CA PHE A 283 20.37 0.47 20.20
C PHE A 283 21.79 1.03 20.09
N LEU A 284 22.56 0.64 19.08
CA LEU A 284 23.89 1.21 18.83
C LEU A 284 23.80 2.72 18.56
N ALA A 285 22.84 3.17 17.76
CA ALA A 285 22.63 4.59 17.49
C ALA A 285 22.24 5.38 18.75
N MET A 286 21.37 4.79 19.60
CA MET A 286 20.98 5.40 20.88
C MET A 286 22.17 5.50 21.85
N ILE A 287 23.00 4.46 21.92
CA ILE A 287 24.21 4.44 22.74
C ILE A 287 25.20 5.51 22.23
N LEU A 288 25.40 5.61 20.92
CA LEU A 288 26.27 6.63 20.33
C LEU A 288 25.85 8.05 20.69
N ALA A 289 24.55 8.36 20.65
CA ALA A 289 24.02 9.66 21.08
C ALA A 289 24.24 9.90 22.56
N CYS A 290 24.02 8.90 23.44
CA CYS A 290 24.17 9.03 24.88
C CYS A 290 25.63 9.14 25.32
N GLU A 291 26.57 8.46 24.68
CA GLU A 291 28.01 8.59 24.91
C GLU A 291 28.53 10.01 24.60
N ASN A 292 27.84 10.72 23.68
CA ASN A 292 28.11 12.12 23.39
C ASN A 292 27.37 13.10 24.31
N GLY A 293 26.72 12.61 25.38
CA GLY A 293 26.05 13.43 26.39
C GLY A 293 24.61 13.84 26.05
N TYR A 294 24.04 13.35 25.01
CA TYR A 294 22.68 13.68 24.54
C TYR A 294 21.65 12.64 24.97
N GLN A 295 20.38 12.99 24.77
CA GLN A 295 19.25 12.08 24.96
C GLN A 295 18.87 11.38 23.66
N ALA A 296 18.44 10.12 23.77
CA ALA A 296 17.86 9.35 22.70
C ALA A 296 16.49 8.79 23.08
N ALA A 297 15.50 8.93 22.19
CA ALA A 297 14.16 8.42 22.37
C ALA A 297 13.83 7.30 21.38
N LEU A 298 13.20 6.21 21.87
CA LEU A 298 12.67 5.13 21.01
C LEU A 298 11.16 5.03 21.21
N MET A 299 10.43 5.21 20.11
CA MET A 299 8.98 5.17 20.08
C MET A 299 8.50 3.88 19.44
N ALA A 300 7.65 3.14 20.14
CA ALA A 300 7.00 1.93 19.66
C ALA A 300 5.47 2.11 19.55
N PRO A 301 4.79 1.41 18.62
CA PRO A 301 3.36 1.57 18.41
C PRO A 301 2.49 1.04 19.56
N THR A 302 3.01 0.14 20.38
CA THR A 302 2.27 -0.46 21.51
C THR A 302 3.10 -0.52 22.77
N GLU A 303 2.41 -0.57 23.91
CA GLU A 303 3.07 -0.68 25.22
C GLU A 303 3.88 -1.96 25.37
N VAL A 304 3.39 -3.05 24.81
CA VAL A 304 4.08 -4.37 24.86
C VAL A 304 5.41 -4.27 24.11
N LEU A 305 5.42 -3.67 22.92
CA LEU A 305 6.64 -3.51 22.13
C LEU A 305 7.61 -2.51 22.80
N ALA A 306 7.08 -1.42 23.36
CA ALA A 306 7.88 -0.47 24.13
C ALA A 306 8.56 -1.15 25.33
N ARG A 307 7.85 -2.00 26.08
CA ARG A 307 8.38 -2.78 27.18
C ARG A 307 9.44 -3.79 26.71
N GLN A 308 9.21 -4.47 25.59
CA GLN A 308 10.22 -5.39 25.00
C GLN A 308 11.51 -4.66 24.62
N HIS A 309 11.42 -3.48 24.02
CA HIS A 309 12.61 -2.67 23.72
C HIS A 309 13.30 -2.23 25.00
N TYR A 310 12.54 -1.80 26.01
CA TYR A 310 13.06 -1.42 27.30
C TYR A 310 13.83 -2.58 27.98
N ASP A 311 13.20 -3.74 28.09
CA ASP A 311 13.82 -4.93 28.71
C ASP A 311 15.01 -5.45 27.89
N GLY A 312 14.90 -5.33 26.53
CA GLY A 312 15.98 -5.68 25.61
C GLY A 312 17.19 -4.77 25.78
N PHE A 313 16.96 -3.46 25.91
CA PHE A 313 18.02 -2.49 26.14
C PHE A 313 18.69 -2.69 27.51
N LEU A 314 17.93 -2.90 28.57
CA LEU A 314 18.46 -3.18 29.90
C LEU A 314 19.31 -4.46 29.93
N ARG A 315 18.92 -5.48 29.18
CA ARG A 315 19.71 -6.70 29.02
C ARG A 315 21.04 -6.40 28.34
N LEU A 316 21.03 -5.73 27.21
CA LEU A 316 22.24 -5.32 26.49
C LEU A 316 23.15 -4.49 27.38
N GLN A 317 22.59 -3.50 28.08
CA GLN A 317 23.33 -2.65 29.02
C GLN A 317 24.02 -3.49 30.09
N LYS A 318 23.34 -4.46 30.69
CA LYS A 318 23.92 -5.34 31.71
C LYS A 318 25.02 -6.25 31.13
N GLU A 319 24.80 -6.82 29.96
CA GLU A 319 25.76 -7.70 29.29
C GLU A 319 27.04 -6.95 28.87
N GLN A 320 26.90 -5.69 28.47
CA GLN A 320 28.04 -4.87 28.02
C GLN A 320 28.62 -3.95 29.10
N GLY A 321 28.10 -4.01 30.35
CA GLY A 321 28.60 -3.20 31.47
C GLY A 321 28.34 -1.69 31.31
N LEU A 322 27.34 -1.29 30.55
CA LEU A 322 26.96 0.12 30.34
C LEU A 322 26.13 0.64 31.53
N ASN A 323 26.13 1.96 31.72
CA ASN A 323 25.41 2.59 32.82
C ASN A 323 24.64 3.83 32.39
N PHE A 324 23.58 3.64 31.57
CA PHE A 324 22.68 4.71 31.20
C PHE A 324 21.40 4.68 32.06
N HIS A 325 20.83 5.83 32.31
CA HIS A 325 19.54 5.92 32.97
C HIS A 325 18.41 5.80 31.93
N VAL A 326 17.71 4.65 31.95
CA VAL A 326 16.65 4.31 31.01
C VAL A 326 15.30 4.47 31.68
N VAL A 327 14.36 5.11 31.01
CA VAL A 327 12.97 5.27 31.47
C VAL A 327 11.98 4.72 30.45
N LEU A 328 10.85 4.18 30.96
CA LEU A 328 9.74 3.69 30.14
C LEU A 328 8.50 4.57 30.35
N LEU A 329 8.07 5.27 29.29
CA LEU A 329 6.91 6.15 29.31
C LEU A 329 5.79 5.62 28.40
N THR A 330 4.71 5.14 29.03
CA THR A 330 3.54 4.57 28.35
C THR A 330 2.22 5.15 28.82
N GLY A 331 1.14 4.79 28.16
CA GLY A 331 -0.22 5.20 28.58
C GLY A 331 -0.59 4.68 29.97
N SER A 332 -0.15 3.47 30.32
CA SER A 332 -0.48 2.77 31.57
C SER A 332 0.25 3.30 32.82
N ASN A 333 1.30 4.10 32.67
CA ASN A 333 1.94 4.73 33.84
C ASN A 333 0.95 5.59 34.63
N THR A 334 1.04 5.51 35.96
CA THR A 334 0.24 6.35 36.85
C THR A 334 0.60 7.82 36.71
N ALA A 335 -0.28 8.70 37.16
CA ALA A 335 -0.04 10.16 37.11
C ALA A 335 1.21 10.58 37.92
N ARG A 336 1.54 9.85 39.00
CA ARG A 336 2.75 10.08 39.81
C ARG A 336 4.00 9.65 39.05
N GLU A 337 4.01 8.44 38.52
CA GLU A 337 5.14 7.92 37.71
C GLU A 337 5.42 8.83 36.52
N LYS A 338 4.37 9.27 35.80
CA LYS A 338 4.54 10.20 34.67
C LYS A 338 5.22 11.49 35.08
N ARG A 339 4.85 12.09 36.24
CA ARG A 339 5.50 13.30 36.73
C ARG A 339 6.97 13.07 37.04
N GLU A 340 7.29 11.97 37.70
CA GLU A 340 8.67 11.60 38.03
C GLU A 340 9.50 11.38 36.75
N ILE A 341 8.95 10.69 35.76
CA ILE A 341 9.58 10.45 34.44
C ILE A 341 9.79 11.80 33.71
N TYR A 342 8.77 12.67 33.65
CA TYR A 342 8.90 13.98 33.02
C TYR A 342 10.01 14.83 33.64
N GLN A 343 10.13 14.82 34.94
CA GLN A 343 11.22 15.53 35.64
C GLN A 343 12.60 14.96 35.30
N GLN A 344 12.71 13.62 35.17
CA GLN A 344 13.96 12.97 34.79
C GLN A 344 14.35 13.27 33.34
N ILE A 345 13.37 13.38 32.45
CA ILE A 345 13.60 13.74 31.04
C ILE A 345 14.04 15.22 30.97
N ALA A 346 13.29 16.13 31.59
CA ALA A 346 13.55 17.55 31.53
C ALA A 346 14.88 17.95 32.20
N SER A 347 15.33 17.20 33.21
CA SER A 347 16.62 17.42 33.86
C SER A 347 17.82 16.80 33.15
N GLY A 348 17.63 16.09 32.05
CA GLY A 348 18.68 15.33 31.36
C GLY A 348 19.14 14.07 32.10
N LYS A 349 18.55 13.73 33.26
CA LYS A 349 18.91 12.53 34.03
C LYS A 349 18.57 11.27 33.23
N ALA A 350 17.39 11.22 32.61
CA ALA A 350 17.02 10.14 31.71
C ALA A 350 17.73 10.33 30.37
N GLN A 351 18.70 9.50 30.07
CA GLN A 351 19.47 9.54 28.81
C GLN A 351 18.77 8.76 27.71
N ILE A 352 18.13 7.64 28.06
CA ILE A 352 17.40 6.80 27.12
C ILE A 352 15.93 6.75 27.53
N ILE A 353 15.08 7.15 26.59
CA ILE A 353 13.65 7.26 26.80
C ILE A 353 12.93 6.32 25.84
N ILE A 354 12.33 5.25 26.36
CA ILE A 354 11.57 4.30 25.54
C ILE A 354 10.08 4.44 25.87
N GLY A 355 9.22 4.42 24.86
CA GLY A 355 7.80 4.59 25.12
C GLY A 355 6.91 4.45 23.89
N THR A 356 5.66 4.86 24.07
CA THR A 356 4.67 4.91 23.00
C THR A 356 4.43 6.37 22.54
N HIS A 357 3.34 6.64 21.84
CA HIS A 357 2.90 8.00 21.53
C HIS A 357 2.84 8.97 22.75
N ALA A 358 2.97 8.46 23.98
CA ALA A 358 3.11 9.30 25.18
C ALA A 358 4.36 10.20 25.12
N LEU A 359 5.39 9.81 24.37
CA LEU A 359 6.62 10.58 24.14
C LEU A 359 6.39 11.90 23.38
N ILE A 360 5.32 11.98 22.59
CA ILE A 360 5.01 13.13 21.73
C ILE A 360 4.09 14.15 22.45
N GLN A 361 3.56 13.81 23.62
CA GLN A 361 2.63 14.67 24.34
C GLN A 361 3.30 16.00 24.75
N GLU A 362 2.53 17.09 24.70
CA GLU A 362 3.00 18.46 25.01
C GLU A 362 3.69 18.62 26.38
N LYS A 363 3.40 17.73 27.30
CA LYS A 363 3.96 17.73 28.66
C LYS A 363 5.37 17.16 28.77
N VAL A 364 5.89 16.54 27.69
CA VAL A 364 7.24 15.98 27.69
C VAL A 364 8.20 17.05 27.17
N GLU A 365 9.04 17.58 28.06
CA GLU A 365 10.11 18.51 27.73
C GLU A 365 11.44 17.74 27.73
N TYR A 366 12.13 17.73 26.63
CA TYR A 366 13.44 17.09 26.49
C TYR A 366 14.53 18.11 26.83
N HIS A 367 15.63 17.67 27.44
CA HIS A 367 16.77 18.52 27.72
C HIS A 367 17.62 18.75 26.46
N ASP A 368 18.18 17.68 25.90
CA ASP A 368 19.01 17.69 24.68
C ASP A 368 18.73 16.43 23.87
N LEU A 369 17.57 16.34 23.18
CA LEU A 369 17.16 15.18 22.40
C LEU A 369 17.88 15.19 21.06
N ALA A 370 18.90 14.35 20.89
CA ALA A 370 19.70 14.27 19.66
C ALA A 370 19.24 13.17 18.67
N LEU A 371 18.54 12.15 19.17
CA LEU A 371 18.07 11.05 18.33
C LEU A 371 16.67 10.60 18.69
N VAL A 372 15.83 10.47 17.66
CA VAL A 372 14.51 9.81 17.74
C VAL A 372 14.48 8.59 16.86
N VAL A 373 14.25 7.44 17.47
CA VAL A 373 14.01 6.18 16.77
C VAL A 373 12.51 5.87 16.76
N THR A 374 11.94 5.55 15.62
CA THR A 374 10.55 5.10 15.48
C THR A 374 10.49 3.70 14.94
N ASP A 375 9.77 2.80 15.61
CA ASP A 375 9.56 1.42 15.14
C ASP A 375 8.18 1.28 14.50
N GLU A 376 8.08 0.55 13.37
CA GLU A 376 6.83 0.28 12.63
C GLU A 376 6.11 1.57 12.16
N GLN A 377 6.75 2.34 11.30
CA GLN A 377 6.33 3.69 10.85
C GLN A 377 4.92 3.77 10.23
N HIS A 378 4.42 2.72 9.56
CA HIS A 378 3.12 2.81 8.87
C HIS A 378 1.91 3.14 9.78
N ARG A 379 2.13 3.21 11.11
CA ARG A 379 1.14 3.67 12.10
C ARG A 379 1.41 5.07 12.66
N PHE A 380 2.52 5.74 12.25
CA PHE A 380 2.89 7.08 12.71
C PHE A 380 3.03 8.04 11.52
N GLY A 381 2.13 9.01 11.42
CA GLY A 381 2.10 9.97 10.33
C GLY A 381 3.18 11.07 10.42
N VAL A 382 3.38 11.80 9.32
CA VAL A 382 4.28 12.97 9.19
C VAL A 382 4.06 13.99 10.32
N LYS A 383 2.80 14.27 10.68
CA LYS A 383 2.42 15.22 11.77
C LYS A 383 2.99 14.87 13.14
N GLN A 384 3.27 13.61 13.40
CA GLN A 384 3.82 13.16 14.69
C GLN A 384 5.34 13.32 14.73
N ARG A 385 6.02 13.21 13.58
CA ARG A 385 7.44 13.57 13.45
C ARG A 385 7.62 15.08 13.64
N GLU A 386 6.81 15.89 12.97
CA GLU A 386 6.81 17.36 13.10
C GLU A 386 6.60 17.80 14.55
N ALA A 387 5.74 17.12 15.31
CA ALA A 387 5.49 17.47 16.71
C ALA A 387 6.74 17.30 17.63
N LEU A 388 7.69 16.43 17.27
CA LEU A 388 8.96 16.30 17.98
C LEU A 388 10.02 17.31 17.49
N THR A 389 9.96 17.71 16.22
CA THR A 389 10.91 18.69 15.64
C THR A 389 10.58 20.14 15.99
N THR A 390 9.34 20.47 16.38
CA THR A 390 8.91 21.84 16.68
C THR A 390 9.29 22.32 18.10
N ARG A 391 9.93 21.49 18.94
CA ARG A 391 10.16 21.76 20.37
C ARG A 391 11.62 22.00 20.75
N GLY A 392 12.40 22.60 19.91
CA GLY A 392 13.81 22.86 20.09
C GLY A 392 14.61 22.64 18.84
N ASN A 393 15.90 22.32 18.99
CA ASN A 393 16.70 21.89 17.85
C ASN A 393 16.17 20.54 17.32
N PRO A 394 15.98 20.38 16.01
CA PRO A 394 15.47 19.13 15.45
C PRO A 394 16.46 17.98 15.69
N PRO A 395 15.98 16.83 16.21
CA PRO A 395 16.82 15.65 16.44
C PRO A 395 17.08 14.88 15.17
N ASN A 396 18.14 14.08 15.14
CA ASN A 396 18.33 13.04 14.14
C ASN A 396 17.17 12.04 14.18
N ILE A 397 16.69 11.59 13.02
CA ILE A 397 15.53 10.70 12.88
C ILE A 397 15.96 9.37 12.29
N LEU A 398 15.69 8.29 13.00
CA LEU A 398 15.88 6.92 12.55
C LEU A 398 14.54 6.18 12.55
N VAL A 399 14.08 5.81 11.39
CA VAL A 399 12.82 5.08 11.21
C VAL A 399 13.12 3.63 10.93
N MET A 400 12.42 2.70 11.57
CA MET A 400 12.53 1.27 11.30
C MET A 400 11.23 0.75 10.70
N SER A 401 11.32 -0.08 9.66
CA SER A 401 10.18 -0.79 9.08
C SER A 401 10.47 -2.28 8.94
N ALA A 402 9.49 -3.10 9.38
CA ALA A 402 9.52 -4.54 9.18
C ALA A 402 8.77 -4.97 7.92
N THR A 403 8.14 -4.03 7.21
CA THR A 403 7.58 -4.31 5.89
C THR A 403 8.66 -4.14 4.84
N PRO A 404 9.09 -5.21 4.17
CA PRO A 404 9.96 -5.07 3.02
C PRO A 404 9.16 -4.43 1.88
N ILE A 405 9.55 -3.23 1.50
CA ILE A 405 8.97 -2.47 0.39
C ILE A 405 10.04 -2.40 -0.70
N PRO A 406 9.75 -2.68 -1.97
CA PRO A 406 10.72 -2.51 -3.04
C PRO A 406 11.35 -1.11 -3.01
N ARG A 407 12.68 -1.04 -3.24
CA ARG A 407 13.45 0.20 -3.09
C ARG A 407 12.86 1.39 -3.88
N THR A 408 12.39 1.14 -5.09
CA THR A 408 11.75 2.15 -5.94
C THR A 408 10.47 2.72 -5.31
N LEU A 409 9.70 1.88 -4.65
CA LEU A 409 8.49 2.29 -3.95
C LEU A 409 8.81 2.99 -2.63
N ALA A 410 9.86 2.57 -1.94
CA ALA A 410 10.32 3.22 -0.71
C ALA A 410 10.77 4.68 -0.97
N ILE A 411 11.41 4.96 -2.11
CA ILE A 411 11.78 6.33 -2.54
C ILE A 411 10.53 7.21 -2.70
N ILE A 412 9.44 6.66 -3.21
CA ILE A 412 8.19 7.41 -3.39
C ILE A 412 7.49 7.67 -2.06
N LEU A 413 7.42 6.65 -1.21
CA LEU A 413 6.68 6.74 0.06
C LEU A 413 7.44 7.50 1.15
N TYR A 414 8.76 7.52 1.05
CA TYR A 414 9.66 8.04 2.09
C TYR A 414 10.81 8.84 1.49
N GLY A 415 10.54 9.59 0.42
CA GLY A 415 11.59 10.28 -0.32
C GLY A 415 12.32 11.38 0.46
N ASP A 416 11.77 11.78 1.63
CA ASP A 416 12.39 12.63 2.62
C ASP A 416 13.43 11.90 3.51
N LEU A 417 13.53 10.57 3.38
CA LEU A 417 14.43 9.74 4.18
C LEU A 417 15.51 9.09 3.32
N ASP A 418 16.72 8.96 3.84
CA ASP A 418 17.74 8.05 3.33
C ASP A 418 17.35 6.61 3.61
N ILE A 419 17.63 5.69 2.70
CA ILE A 419 17.18 4.31 2.82
C ILE A 419 18.35 3.37 2.98
N SER A 420 18.37 2.64 4.11
CA SER A 420 19.26 1.50 4.36
C SER A 420 18.46 0.21 4.34
N ILE A 421 18.95 -0.82 3.66
CA ILE A 421 18.28 -2.11 3.51
C ILE A 421 19.09 -3.19 4.20
N ILE A 422 18.44 -3.94 5.11
CA ILE A 422 18.96 -5.15 5.72
C ILE A 422 18.26 -6.34 5.06
N ASP A 423 18.84 -6.85 3.99
CA ASP A 423 18.34 -7.97 3.17
C ASP A 423 18.91 -9.33 3.60
N GLU A 424 19.78 -9.35 4.59
CA GLU A 424 20.35 -10.55 5.16
C GLU A 424 19.68 -10.94 6.47
N LEU A 425 19.48 -12.25 6.69
CA LEU A 425 19.02 -12.78 7.96
C LEU A 425 20.21 -13.34 8.78
N PRO A 426 20.17 -13.25 10.13
CA PRO A 426 21.21 -13.82 10.99
C PRO A 426 21.42 -15.32 10.73
N ALA A 427 22.67 -15.76 10.67
CA ALA A 427 23.09 -17.09 10.21
C ALA A 427 22.50 -18.29 10.99
N LYS A 428 22.06 -18.11 12.24
CA LYS A 428 21.50 -19.19 13.07
C LYS A 428 19.99 -19.41 12.88
N ARG A 429 19.32 -18.61 12.02
CA ARG A 429 17.87 -18.71 11.84
C ARG A 429 17.51 -19.83 10.87
N LEU A 430 16.70 -20.79 11.32
CA LEU A 430 16.19 -21.88 10.49
C LEU A 430 15.08 -21.35 9.55
N PRO A 431 15.07 -21.74 8.27
CA PRO A 431 13.98 -21.41 7.36
C PRO A 431 12.65 -21.94 7.87
N ILE A 432 11.59 -21.14 7.82
CA ILE A 432 10.25 -21.57 8.20
C ILE A 432 9.71 -22.50 7.12
N LYS A 433 9.18 -23.67 7.51
CA LYS A 433 8.52 -24.60 6.61
C LYS A 433 7.06 -24.20 6.42
N ASN A 434 6.69 -23.90 5.17
CA ASN A 434 5.36 -23.43 4.82
C ASN A 434 4.55 -24.53 4.14
N CYS A 435 3.22 -24.53 4.32
CA CYS A 435 2.31 -25.26 3.48
C CYS A 435 0.99 -24.49 3.27
N VAL A 436 0.47 -24.51 2.06
CA VAL A 436 -0.87 -24.04 1.70
C VAL A 436 -1.74 -25.28 1.48
N VAL A 437 -2.84 -25.35 2.20
CA VAL A 437 -3.73 -26.54 2.22
C VAL A 437 -5.18 -26.10 2.29
N ASN A 438 -6.09 -26.95 1.87
CA ASN A 438 -7.53 -26.69 1.96
C ASN A 438 -8.10 -27.03 3.35
N THR A 439 -9.36 -26.72 3.58
CA THR A 439 -10.06 -26.90 4.86
C THR A 439 -10.12 -28.37 5.33
N SER A 440 -10.02 -29.35 4.42
CA SER A 440 -10.02 -30.78 4.78
C SER A 440 -8.76 -31.20 5.55
N TYR A 441 -7.71 -30.39 5.50
CA TYR A 441 -6.45 -30.64 6.23
C TYR A 441 -6.52 -30.26 7.71
N ARG A 442 -7.54 -29.51 8.17
CA ARG A 442 -7.67 -29.04 9.58
C ARG A 442 -7.43 -30.14 10.64
N PRO A 443 -8.00 -31.36 10.53
CA PRO A 443 -7.74 -32.39 11.53
C PRO A 443 -6.26 -32.78 11.66
N LYS A 444 -5.55 -32.81 10.52
CA LYS A 444 -4.10 -33.07 10.49
C LYS A 444 -3.30 -31.94 11.10
N ALA A 445 -3.70 -30.68 10.83
CA ALA A 445 -3.08 -29.49 11.41
C ALA A 445 -3.25 -29.46 12.93
N TYR A 446 -4.45 -29.76 13.45
CA TYR A 446 -4.69 -29.85 14.89
C TYR A 446 -3.87 -30.96 15.57
N ALA A 447 -3.80 -32.15 14.97
CA ALA A 447 -2.95 -33.23 15.48
C ALA A 447 -1.47 -32.85 15.49
N PHE A 448 -1.01 -32.09 14.46
CA PHE A 448 0.34 -31.56 14.40
C PHE A 448 0.60 -30.54 15.52
N ILE A 449 -0.31 -29.59 15.75
CA ILE A 449 -0.21 -28.62 16.85
C ILE A 449 -0.16 -29.35 18.20
N GLN A 450 -1.04 -30.33 18.44
CA GLN A 450 -1.02 -31.13 19.69
C GLN A 450 0.32 -31.81 19.93
N ARG A 451 0.93 -32.38 18.90
CA ARG A 451 2.27 -32.97 18.99
C ARG A 451 3.32 -31.95 19.38
N GLN A 452 3.32 -30.77 18.70
CA GLN A 452 4.27 -29.69 18.99
C GLN A 452 4.09 -29.13 20.41
N VAL A 453 2.86 -29.05 20.90
CA VAL A 453 2.58 -28.64 22.30
C VAL A 453 3.10 -29.64 23.28
N ARG A 454 2.94 -30.96 23.03
CA ARG A 454 3.51 -32.01 23.87
C ARG A 454 5.04 -32.04 23.91
N GLU A 455 5.68 -31.53 22.83
CA GLU A 455 7.12 -31.30 22.77
C GLU A 455 7.53 -30.00 23.51
N GLY A 456 6.58 -29.32 24.19
CA GLY A 456 6.80 -28.10 24.96
C GLY A 456 6.74 -26.81 24.12
N ARG A 457 6.26 -26.86 22.87
CA ARG A 457 6.16 -25.71 21.97
C ARG A 457 4.80 -25.02 22.09
N GLN A 458 4.70 -23.85 21.47
CA GLN A 458 3.46 -23.06 21.44
C GLN A 458 3.02 -22.79 20.01
N ALA A 459 1.72 -22.52 19.84
CA ALA A 459 1.13 -22.26 18.53
C ALA A 459 0.25 -21.02 18.53
N TYR A 460 0.32 -20.27 17.42
CA TYR A 460 -0.67 -19.26 17.06
C TYR A 460 -1.66 -19.84 16.05
N ILE A 461 -2.94 -19.49 16.20
CA ILE A 461 -3.98 -19.74 15.21
C ILE A 461 -4.64 -18.40 14.89
N ILE A 462 -4.54 -17.94 13.65
CA ILE A 462 -5.04 -16.65 13.22
C ILE A 462 -6.33 -16.84 12.44
N CYS A 463 -7.37 -16.12 12.86
CA CYS A 463 -8.64 -16.05 12.16
C CYS A 463 -8.82 -14.65 11.54
N PRO A 464 -9.43 -14.52 10.35
CA PRO A 464 -9.73 -13.21 9.78
C PRO A 464 -10.71 -12.44 10.66
N MET A 465 -10.64 -11.10 10.65
CA MET A 465 -11.63 -10.25 11.31
C MET A 465 -12.98 -10.37 10.60
N VAL A 466 -14.05 -10.49 11.38
CA VAL A 466 -15.42 -10.42 10.87
C VAL A 466 -15.89 -8.98 10.98
N GLU A 467 -15.98 -8.27 9.85
CA GLU A 467 -16.96 -7.21 9.73
C GLU A 467 -18.35 -7.86 9.54
N GLU A 468 -19.35 -7.34 10.22
CA GLU A 468 -20.75 -7.77 10.08
C GLU A 468 -21.24 -7.50 8.64
N SER A 469 -20.93 -8.40 7.73
CA SER A 469 -21.58 -8.47 6.42
C SER A 469 -22.16 -9.86 6.25
N GLU A 470 -23.47 -9.90 6.18
CA GLU A 470 -24.29 -11.07 5.95
C GLU A 470 -23.73 -11.94 4.81
N GLY A 471 -23.44 -13.19 5.13
CA GLY A 471 -23.28 -14.26 4.14
C GLY A 471 -21.90 -14.85 3.91
N LEU A 472 -20.91 -14.57 4.73
CA LEU A 472 -19.59 -15.24 4.62
C LEU A 472 -19.28 -15.98 5.94
N ASP A 473 -19.04 -17.29 5.84
CA ASP A 473 -18.68 -18.23 6.94
C ASP A 473 -17.29 -17.94 7.55
N ALA A 474 -17.04 -16.71 7.99
CA ALA A 474 -15.84 -16.36 8.73
C ALA A 474 -16.02 -16.79 10.18
N GLU A 475 -15.29 -17.82 10.62
CA GLU A 475 -15.34 -18.30 11.99
C GLU A 475 -14.86 -17.21 12.96
N ASN A 476 -15.73 -16.80 13.89
CA ASN A 476 -15.41 -15.85 14.94
C ASN A 476 -14.34 -16.46 15.88
N VAL A 477 -13.36 -15.67 16.29
CA VAL A 477 -12.28 -16.11 17.21
C VAL A 477 -12.83 -16.77 18.48
N LEU A 478 -13.96 -16.30 19.02
CA LEU A 478 -14.56 -16.86 20.22
C LEU A 478 -15.17 -18.25 19.97
N ASP A 479 -15.88 -18.40 18.86
CA ASP A 479 -16.51 -19.68 18.50
C ASP A 479 -15.46 -20.70 18.09
N TYR A 480 -14.44 -20.24 17.36
CA TYR A 480 -13.31 -21.05 17.00
C TYR A 480 -12.54 -21.55 18.23
N THR A 481 -12.30 -20.67 19.21
CA THR A 481 -11.66 -21.07 20.48
C THR A 481 -12.50 -22.10 21.26
N ARG A 482 -13.83 -21.93 21.26
CA ARG A 482 -14.76 -22.88 21.92
C ARG A 482 -14.71 -24.26 21.26
N LYS A 483 -14.68 -24.29 19.94
CA LYS A 483 -14.54 -25.51 19.14
C LYS A 483 -13.19 -26.20 19.40
N LEU A 484 -12.08 -25.45 19.44
CA LEU A 484 -10.76 -26.01 19.73
C LEU A 484 -10.64 -26.59 21.14
N LYS A 485 -11.26 -25.95 22.15
CA LYS A 485 -11.32 -26.49 23.52
C LYS A 485 -12.07 -27.83 23.59
N GLY A 486 -12.95 -28.15 22.65
CA GLY A 486 -13.60 -29.43 22.51
C GLY A 486 -12.78 -30.46 21.73
N ILE A 487 -11.77 -30.04 20.97
CA ILE A 487 -10.91 -30.89 20.12
C ILE A 487 -9.59 -31.22 20.84
N PHE A 488 -9.00 -30.24 21.52
CA PHE A 488 -7.74 -30.40 22.23
C PHE A 488 -7.96 -31.03 23.60
N PRO A 489 -7.01 -31.87 24.05
CA PRO A 489 -7.02 -32.41 25.41
C PRO A 489 -7.02 -31.31 26.48
N SER A 490 -7.54 -31.58 27.66
CA SER A 490 -7.69 -30.62 28.77
C SER A 490 -6.38 -30.09 29.34
N ASP A 491 -5.28 -30.77 29.07
CA ASP A 491 -3.91 -30.38 29.45
C ASP A 491 -3.33 -29.29 28.56
N ILE A 492 -3.99 -28.98 27.43
CA ILE A 492 -3.60 -27.89 26.50
C ILE A 492 -4.44 -26.64 26.78
N ASN A 493 -3.81 -25.61 27.31
CA ASN A 493 -4.47 -24.35 27.57
C ASN A 493 -4.63 -23.53 26.26
N VAL A 494 -5.88 -23.36 25.84
CA VAL A 494 -6.26 -22.56 24.70
C VAL A 494 -6.88 -21.23 25.15
N SER A 495 -6.33 -20.12 24.69
CA SER A 495 -6.87 -18.79 24.96
C SER A 495 -7.09 -18.01 23.65
N PHE A 496 -7.73 -16.86 23.76
CA PHE A 496 -8.03 -16.02 22.60
C PHE A 496 -7.63 -14.57 22.82
N LEU A 497 -7.39 -13.86 21.72
CA LEU A 497 -7.04 -12.44 21.68
C LEU A 497 -7.71 -11.76 20.50
N HIS A 498 -8.39 -10.62 20.71
CA HIS A 498 -9.00 -9.84 19.61
C HIS A 498 -8.94 -8.34 19.87
N GLY A 499 -9.14 -7.54 18.79
CA GLY A 499 -8.97 -6.09 18.79
C GLY A 499 -9.84 -5.33 19.80
N LYS A 500 -11.06 -5.81 20.07
CA LYS A 500 -12.04 -5.14 20.97
C LYS A 500 -11.76 -5.35 22.47
N MET A 501 -10.78 -6.18 22.86
CA MET A 501 -10.39 -6.38 24.27
C MET A 501 -9.70 -5.14 24.83
N LYS A 502 -9.85 -4.90 26.13
CA LYS A 502 -9.14 -3.82 26.83
C LYS A 502 -7.63 -4.06 26.82
N PRO A 503 -6.81 -2.99 26.72
CA PRO A 503 -5.34 -3.13 26.66
C PRO A 503 -4.76 -3.96 27.80
N LYS A 504 -5.26 -3.81 29.02
CA LYS A 504 -4.82 -4.57 30.19
C LYS A 504 -5.05 -6.07 30.03
N GLU A 505 -6.23 -6.48 29.55
CA GLU A 505 -6.56 -7.89 29.31
C GLU A 505 -5.69 -8.49 28.21
N LYS A 506 -5.41 -7.72 27.14
CA LYS A 506 -4.50 -8.15 26.08
C LYS A 506 -3.11 -8.42 26.61
N ASN A 507 -2.59 -7.51 27.45
CA ASN A 507 -1.26 -7.63 28.03
C ASN A 507 -1.18 -8.87 28.94
N GLU A 508 -2.15 -9.10 29.81
CA GLU A 508 -2.21 -10.26 30.70
C GLU A 508 -2.20 -11.60 29.92
N ILE A 509 -2.96 -11.68 28.82
CA ILE A 509 -2.99 -12.89 27.97
C ILE A 509 -1.64 -13.08 27.29
N MET A 510 -1.03 -12.03 26.78
CA MET A 510 0.27 -12.11 26.11
C MET A 510 1.39 -12.47 27.09
N GLU A 511 1.37 -11.96 28.30
CA GLU A 511 2.32 -12.33 29.36
C GLU A 511 2.19 -13.82 29.72
N LYS A 512 0.98 -14.32 29.88
CA LYS A 512 0.72 -15.75 30.13
C LYS A 512 1.15 -16.63 28.96
N PHE A 513 0.96 -16.15 27.73
CA PHE A 513 1.43 -16.88 26.56
C PHE A 513 2.96 -16.88 26.49
N ALA A 514 3.61 -15.74 26.75
CA ALA A 514 5.07 -15.66 26.81
C ALA A 514 5.67 -16.54 27.94
N ALA A 515 4.98 -16.67 29.08
CA ALA A 515 5.35 -17.54 30.18
C ALA A 515 5.04 -19.04 29.95
N ASN A 516 4.50 -19.39 28.78
CA ASN A 516 4.07 -20.77 28.44
C ASN A 516 2.93 -21.32 29.31
N GLU A 517 2.17 -20.46 29.99
CA GLU A 517 0.94 -20.88 30.71
C GLU A 517 -0.22 -21.14 29.72
N ILE A 518 -0.18 -20.51 28.53
CA ILE A 518 -1.07 -20.75 27.41
C ILE A 518 -0.24 -21.38 26.28
N GLN A 519 -0.67 -22.52 25.76
CA GLN A 519 0.05 -23.26 24.72
C GLN A 519 -0.47 -22.93 23.31
N VAL A 520 -1.77 -22.60 23.18
CA VAL A 520 -2.38 -22.25 21.90
C VAL A 520 -3.10 -20.92 22.03
N LEU A 521 -2.71 -19.94 21.24
CA LEU A 521 -3.34 -18.63 21.21
C LEU A 521 -4.10 -18.43 19.89
N VAL A 522 -5.43 -18.34 19.98
CA VAL A 522 -6.30 -18.02 18.85
C VAL A 522 -6.45 -16.50 18.78
N SER A 523 -6.17 -15.89 17.63
CA SER A 523 -6.19 -14.43 17.53
C SER A 523 -6.70 -13.94 16.19
N THR A 524 -7.12 -12.68 16.14
CA THR A 524 -7.18 -11.89 14.91
C THR A 524 -5.79 -11.37 14.56
N THR A 525 -5.69 -10.50 13.53
CA THR A 525 -4.45 -9.82 13.12
C THR A 525 -3.76 -8.99 14.20
N VAL A 526 -4.38 -8.81 15.36
CA VAL A 526 -3.80 -8.06 16.51
C VAL A 526 -2.43 -8.61 16.96
N VAL A 527 -2.12 -9.88 16.68
CA VAL A 527 -0.79 -10.49 16.93
C VAL A 527 0.30 -9.92 16.01
N GLU A 528 -0.04 -9.22 14.93
CA GLU A 528 0.97 -8.51 14.10
C GLU A 528 1.82 -7.54 14.92
N VAL A 529 1.34 -7.11 16.09
CA VAL A 529 2.00 -6.10 16.90
C VAL A 529 2.86 -6.74 18.00
N GLY A 530 4.10 -6.95 17.68
CA GLY A 530 5.25 -6.71 18.56
C GLY A 530 5.68 -7.78 19.58
N VAL A 531 4.93 -8.81 19.94
CA VAL A 531 5.38 -9.72 21.00
C VAL A 531 6.30 -10.82 20.46
N ASN A 532 7.52 -10.88 21.01
CA ASN A 532 8.47 -11.95 20.71
C ASN A 532 8.25 -13.14 21.67
N VAL A 533 7.80 -14.27 21.13
CA VAL A 533 7.67 -15.54 21.85
C VAL A 533 8.51 -16.61 21.16
N PRO A 534 9.79 -16.78 21.54
CA PRO A 534 10.72 -17.68 20.84
C PRO A 534 10.25 -19.14 20.83
N ASN A 535 9.45 -19.54 21.83
CA ASN A 535 8.91 -20.89 21.95
C ASN A 535 7.70 -21.16 21.05
N ALA A 536 7.11 -20.14 20.42
CA ALA A 536 6.04 -20.30 19.44
C ALA A 536 6.62 -20.75 18.09
N THR A 537 6.42 -22.02 17.74
CA THR A 537 6.98 -22.63 16.54
C THR A 537 5.95 -22.93 15.47
N VAL A 538 4.66 -22.85 15.76
CA VAL A 538 3.60 -23.13 14.80
C VAL A 538 2.73 -21.89 14.62
N MET A 539 2.55 -21.48 13.35
CA MET A 539 1.57 -20.49 12.93
C MET A 539 0.55 -21.17 12.00
N MET A 540 -0.71 -21.14 12.35
CA MET A 540 -1.79 -21.59 11.49
C MET A 540 -2.68 -20.37 11.15
N VAL A 541 -2.98 -20.15 9.87
CA VAL A 541 -3.82 -19.06 9.42
C VAL A 541 -5.05 -19.61 8.71
N GLU A 542 -6.22 -19.33 9.25
CA GLU A 542 -7.50 -19.70 8.66
C GLU A 542 -7.93 -18.73 7.59
N ASN A 543 -8.56 -19.24 6.52
CA ASN A 543 -9.01 -18.47 5.37
C ASN A 543 -7.91 -17.50 4.88
N ALA A 544 -6.73 -18.05 4.62
CA ALA A 544 -5.53 -17.29 4.29
C ALA A 544 -5.71 -16.38 3.07
N GLU A 545 -6.63 -16.71 2.16
CA GLU A 545 -6.98 -15.91 1.00
C GLU A 545 -7.54 -14.52 1.33
N ARG A 546 -8.01 -14.31 2.55
CA ARG A 546 -8.55 -13.02 2.99
C ARG A 546 -7.48 -12.03 3.44
N PHE A 547 -6.25 -12.49 3.59
CA PHE A 547 -5.12 -11.68 4.02
C PHE A 547 -4.27 -11.28 2.82
N GLY A 548 -3.61 -10.14 2.91
CA GLY A 548 -2.55 -9.79 2.00
C GLY A 548 -1.31 -10.66 2.13
N LEU A 549 -0.56 -10.87 1.05
CA LEU A 549 0.68 -11.66 1.12
C LEU A 549 1.71 -11.02 2.06
N ALA A 550 1.84 -9.69 2.03
CA ALA A 550 2.70 -8.96 2.98
C ALA A 550 2.25 -9.17 4.44
N GLN A 551 0.94 -9.17 4.70
CA GLN A 551 0.38 -9.43 6.01
C GLN A 551 0.61 -10.88 6.47
N LEU A 552 0.40 -11.85 5.58
CA LEU A 552 0.72 -13.26 5.84
C LEU A 552 2.21 -13.46 6.13
N HIS A 553 3.07 -12.73 5.42
CA HIS A 553 4.51 -12.74 5.67
C HIS A 553 4.85 -12.18 7.07
N GLN A 554 4.24 -11.06 7.48
CA GLN A 554 4.42 -10.51 8.82
C GLN A 554 3.95 -11.47 9.93
N LEU A 555 2.78 -12.11 9.74
CA LEU A 555 2.27 -13.14 10.63
C LEU A 555 3.24 -14.33 10.72
N ARG A 556 3.73 -14.82 9.58
CA ARG A 556 4.76 -15.86 9.52
C ARG A 556 6.01 -15.48 10.30
N GLY A 557 6.43 -14.22 10.25
CA GLY A 557 7.58 -13.70 11.00
C GLY A 557 7.40 -13.70 12.53
N ARG A 558 6.20 -14.01 13.05
CA ARG A 558 5.97 -14.18 14.50
C ARG A 558 6.45 -15.52 15.04
N VAL A 559 6.71 -16.48 14.18
CA VAL A 559 7.38 -17.76 14.50
C VAL A 559 8.79 -17.79 13.90
N GLY A 560 9.60 -18.78 14.23
CA GLY A 560 10.97 -18.88 13.73
C GLY A 560 11.94 -17.89 14.38
N ARG A 561 11.71 -17.52 15.63
CA ARG A 561 12.56 -16.62 16.41
C ARG A 561 13.42 -17.33 17.46
N GLY A 562 13.23 -18.63 17.61
CA GLY A 562 13.99 -19.50 18.48
C GLY A 562 14.89 -20.46 17.71
N GLU A 563 15.50 -21.40 18.43
CA GLU A 563 16.42 -22.42 17.88
C GLU A 563 15.70 -23.60 17.23
N TYR A 564 14.37 -23.68 17.40
CA TYR A 564 13.57 -24.80 16.92
C TYR A 564 12.97 -24.56 15.55
N GLN A 565 12.83 -25.65 14.78
CA GLN A 565 12.17 -25.60 13.48
C GLN A 565 10.74 -25.07 13.61
N SER A 566 10.42 -24.06 12.84
CA SER A 566 9.09 -23.46 12.83
C SER A 566 8.31 -23.77 11.55
N TYR A 567 6.99 -23.74 11.68
CA TYR A 567 6.04 -24.17 10.66
C TYR A 567 4.94 -23.13 10.48
N CYS A 568 4.55 -22.89 9.24
CA CYS A 568 3.41 -22.03 8.93
C CYS A 568 2.43 -22.78 8.03
N ILE A 569 1.17 -22.88 8.47
CA ILE A 569 0.09 -23.61 7.81
C ILE A 569 -0.96 -22.60 7.38
N PHE A 570 -1.11 -22.41 6.07
CA PHE A 570 -2.11 -21.53 5.50
C PHE A 570 -3.30 -22.37 5.04
N ILE A 571 -4.47 -22.20 5.68
CA ILE A 571 -5.71 -22.89 5.33
C ILE A 571 -6.47 -22.02 4.32
N GLN A 572 -6.67 -22.54 3.13
CA GLN A 572 -7.44 -21.91 2.08
C GLN A 572 -8.91 -22.31 2.20
N GLY A 573 -9.82 -21.32 2.25
CA GLY A 573 -11.26 -21.53 2.33
C GLY A 573 -11.95 -21.61 0.97
N SER A 574 -11.33 -21.07 -0.09
CA SER A 574 -11.84 -21.08 -1.49
C SER A 574 -10.97 -21.98 -2.36
N ASP A 575 -11.60 -22.77 -3.21
CA ASP A 575 -10.90 -23.65 -4.16
C ASP A 575 -10.63 -22.96 -5.52
N GLU A 576 -10.70 -21.63 -5.59
CA GLU A 576 -10.40 -20.88 -6.81
C GLU A 576 -8.92 -20.97 -7.19
N GLU A 577 -8.64 -21.25 -8.45
CA GLU A 577 -7.27 -21.43 -8.99
C GLU A 577 -6.40 -20.18 -8.83
N THR A 578 -6.99 -19.00 -8.99
CA THR A 578 -6.32 -17.71 -8.80
C THR A 578 -5.85 -17.51 -7.36
N THR A 579 -6.67 -17.90 -6.40
CA THR A 579 -6.37 -17.87 -4.96
C THR A 579 -5.22 -18.80 -4.62
N SER A 580 -5.23 -20.02 -5.15
CA SER A 580 -4.16 -21.00 -4.95
C SER A 580 -2.83 -20.51 -5.50
N LYS A 581 -2.80 -19.95 -6.70
CA LYS A 581 -1.58 -19.39 -7.31
C LYS A 581 -0.99 -18.25 -6.49
N ARG A 582 -1.83 -17.41 -5.91
CA ARG A 582 -1.40 -16.31 -5.04
C ARG A 582 -0.76 -16.82 -3.76
N LEU A 583 -1.39 -17.75 -3.04
CA LEU A 583 -0.85 -18.29 -1.79
C LEU A 583 0.41 -19.14 -2.02
N ASP A 584 0.57 -19.77 -3.18
CA ASP A 584 1.77 -20.54 -3.53
C ASP A 584 3.07 -19.72 -3.53
N ILE A 585 2.99 -18.40 -3.65
CA ILE A 585 4.15 -17.51 -3.51
C ILE A 585 4.80 -17.69 -2.13
N LEU A 586 3.98 -17.87 -1.07
CA LEU A 586 4.47 -18.12 0.29
C LEU A 586 5.17 -19.48 0.46
N ASN A 587 4.82 -20.48 -0.37
CA ASN A 587 5.53 -21.76 -0.40
C ASN A 587 6.89 -21.65 -1.10
N LYS A 588 6.99 -20.78 -2.12
CA LYS A 588 8.18 -20.65 -2.96
C LYS A 588 9.31 -19.87 -2.30
N SER A 589 8.97 -18.91 -1.42
CA SER A 589 9.97 -18.03 -0.83
C SER A 589 9.68 -17.66 0.62
N ASN A 590 10.77 -17.53 1.38
CA ASN A 590 10.77 -16.91 2.70
C ASN A 590 11.26 -15.45 2.66
N ASP A 591 11.69 -14.96 1.51
CA ASP A 591 12.17 -13.60 1.30
C ASP A 591 10.99 -12.62 1.28
N GLY A 592 10.96 -11.70 2.24
CA GLY A 592 9.91 -10.70 2.36
C GLY A 592 9.89 -9.69 1.23
N PHE A 593 11.04 -9.32 0.66
CA PHE A 593 11.12 -8.40 -0.49
C PHE A 593 10.54 -9.04 -1.75
N TYR A 594 10.84 -10.32 -1.98
CA TYR A 594 10.25 -11.08 -3.08
C TYR A 594 8.72 -11.18 -2.92
N ILE A 595 8.24 -11.56 -1.73
CA ILE A 595 6.80 -11.71 -1.45
C ILE A 595 6.07 -10.38 -1.59
N ALA A 596 6.65 -9.29 -1.09
CA ALA A 596 6.08 -7.95 -1.24
C ALA A 596 6.02 -7.52 -2.71
N GLY A 597 7.04 -7.83 -3.51
CA GLY A 597 7.06 -7.58 -4.94
C GLY A 597 5.98 -8.36 -5.70
N GLU A 598 5.75 -9.62 -5.34
CA GLU A 598 4.70 -10.45 -5.94
C GLU A 598 3.28 -10.05 -5.46
N ASP A 599 3.11 -9.71 -4.17
CA ASP A 599 1.84 -9.16 -3.64
C ASP A 599 1.45 -7.88 -4.39
N LEU A 600 2.44 -7.07 -4.65
CA LEU A 600 2.35 -5.84 -5.40
C LEU A 600 1.81 -6.06 -6.83
N LYS A 601 2.35 -7.05 -7.54
CA LYS A 601 1.92 -7.40 -8.91
C LYS A 601 0.49 -7.93 -8.96
N LEU A 602 0.03 -8.62 -7.90
CA LEU A 602 -1.25 -9.32 -7.88
C LEU A 602 -2.44 -8.48 -7.42
N ARG A 603 -2.22 -7.46 -6.57
CA ARG A 603 -3.31 -6.69 -5.96
C ARG A 603 -3.83 -5.53 -6.79
N GLY A 604 -2.99 -4.98 -7.66
CA GLY A 604 -3.31 -3.67 -8.25
C GLY A 604 -3.34 -2.54 -7.20
N PRO A 605 -3.58 -1.30 -7.61
CA PRO A 605 -3.24 -0.09 -6.85
C PRO A 605 -4.12 0.25 -5.63
N GLY A 606 -5.17 -0.52 -5.34
CA GLY A 606 -6.24 -0.06 -4.45
C GLY A 606 -6.07 -0.36 -2.96
N ASP A 607 -5.38 -1.45 -2.58
CA ASP A 607 -5.63 -2.06 -1.26
C ASP A 607 -4.44 -2.11 -0.29
N LEU A 608 -3.22 -1.76 -0.69
CA LEU A 608 -2.03 -2.07 0.12
C LEU A 608 -1.77 -1.15 1.31
N PHE A 609 -2.27 0.07 1.31
CA PHE A 609 -1.83 1.05 2.31
C PHE A 609 -2.92 1.70 3.15
N GLY A 610 -4.19 1.44 2.92
CA GLY A 610 -5.20 2.27 3.57
C GLY A 610 -4.99 3.77 3.24
N ILE A 611 -4.30 4.07 2.13
CA ILE A 611 -3.97 5.42 1.64
C ILE A 611 -5.23 6.26 1.42
N ARG A 612 -6.39 5.62 1.33
CA ARG A 612 -7.68 6.34 1.42
C ARG A 612 -7.91 7.07 2.75
N GLN A 613 -7.04 6.85 3.77
CA GLN A 613 -7.14 7.52 5.08
C GLN A 613 -6.12 8.65 5.28
N SER A 614 -5.09 8.77 4.43
CA SER A 614 -4.18 9.92 4.41
C SER A 614 -4.21 10.55 3.02
N GLY A 615 -4.98 11.61 2.87
CA GLY A 615 -5.48 12.24 1.65
C GLY A 615 -4.51 12.77 0.61
N ASP A 616 -3.25 12.32 0.45
CA ASP A 616 -2.27 13.18 -0.19
C ASP A 616 -1.39 12.60 -1.31
N MET A 617 -1.66 11.40 -1.86
CA MET A 617 -0.92 10.91 -3.03
C MET A 617 -1.81 10.15 -4.03
N GLU A 618 -2.67 10.83 -4.75
CA GLU A 618 -3.34 10.24 -5.91
C GLU A 618 -2.60 10.66 -7.19
N PHE A 619 -1.89 9.70 -7.83
CA PHE A 619 -1.46 9.87 -9.21
C PHE A 619 -2.69 9.88 -10.12
N ARG A 620 -2.70 10.79 -11.09
CA ARG A 620 -3.85 10.96 -12.00
C ARG A 620 -3.97 9.82 -13.02
N ILE A 621 -2.82 9.24 -13.44
CA ILE A 621 -2.75 8.20 -14.47
C ILE A 621 -1.75 7.09 -14.11
N GLY A 622 -0.70 7.40 -13.37
CA GLY A 622 0.33 6.46 -12.96
C GLY A 622 -0.18 5.49 -11.92
N ASP A 623 0.14 4.23 -12.11
CA ASP A 623 -0.07 3.17 -11.15
C ASP A 623 1.30 2.63 -10.72
N ILE A 624 1.68 2.92 -9.49
CA ILE A 624 3.00 2.59 -8.95
C ILE A 624 3.35 1.11 -9.15
N TYR A 625 2.35 0.25 -9.23
CA TYR A 625 2.48 -1.19 -9.28
C TYR A 625 2.49 -1.75 -10.71
N ASN A 626 1.48 -1.39 -11.47
CA ASN A 626 1.36 -1.82 -12.85
C ASN A 626 2.40 -1.14 -13.76
N ASP A 627 2.82 0.07 -13.38
CA ASP A 627 3.81 0.87 -14.11
C ASP A 627 5.21 0.85 -13.47
N SER A 628 5.54 -0.18 -12.68
CA SER A 628 6.81 -0.27 -11.94
C SER A 628 8.06 -0.16 -12.85
N ALA A 629 7.99 -0.63 -14.09
CA ALA A 629 9.06 -0.46 -15.07
C ALA A 629 9.24 1.01 -15.50
N ILE A 630 8.12 1.73 -15.69
CA ILE A 630 8.15 3.17 -16.02
C ILE A 630 8.66 3.96 -14.83
N LEU A 631 8.22 3.59 -13.63
CA LEU A 631 8.68 4.18 -12.38
C LEU A 631 10.20 4.05 -12.19
N LYS A 632 10.74 2.87 -12.46
CA LYS A 632 12.19 2.63 -12.43
C LYS A 632 12.92 3.54 -13.42
N SER A 633 12.43 3.63 -14.66
CA SER A 633 12.99 4.51 -15.68
C SER A 633 12.93 5.99 -15.29
N ALA A 634 11.83 6.43 -14.70
CA ALA A 634 11.69 7.81 -14.19
C ALA A 634 12.64 8.09 -13.03
N SER A 635 12.86 7.11 -12.14
CA SER A 635 13.81 7.23 -11.02
C SER A 635 15.26 7.32 -11.50
N GLU A 636 15.63 6.51 -12.50
CA GLU A 636 16.96 6.56 -13.12
C GLU A 636 17.18 7.90 -13.81
N ALA A 637 16.19 8.41 -14.54
CA ALA A 637 16.26 9.72 -15.20
C ALA A 637 16.36 10.86 -14.17
N ALA A 638 15.61 10.83 -13.08
CA ALA A 638 15.70 11.81 -12.02
C ALA A 638 17.09 11.85 -11.38
N ALA A 639 17.64 10.68 -11.06
CA ALA A 639 18.99 10.57 -10.48
C ALA A 639 20.06 11.11 -11.44
N GLU A 640 19.96 10.83 -12.74
CA GLU A 640 20.87 11.37 -13.76
C GLU A 640 20.76 12.90 -13.88
N ILE A 641 19.55 13.43 -13.97
CA ILE A 641 19.32 14.88 -14.06
C ILE A 641 19.94 15.59 -12.85
N LEU A 642 19.66 15.13 -11.64
CA LEU A 642 20.15 15.76 -10.42
C LEU A 642 21.65 15.56 -10.20
N SER A 643 22.23 14.45 -10.66
CA SER A 643 23.68 14.27 -10.58
C SER A 643 24.47 15.24 -11.48
N LEU A 644 23.85 15.66 -12.59
CA LEU A 644 24.44 16.62 -13.55
C LEU A 644 24.12 18.07 -13.18
N ASP A 645 22.93 18.32 -12.65
CA ASP A 645 22.37 19.64 -12.40
C ASP A 645 21.41 19.62 -11.21
N PRO A 646 21.94 19.59 -9.98
CA PRO A 646 21.13 19.53 -8.76
C PRO A 646 20.05 20.62 -8.70
N ASP A 647 20.41 21.84 -9.04
CA ASP A 647 19.52 23.02 -8.98
C ASP A 647 18.61 23.19 -10.21
N LEU A 648 18.67 22.31 -11.19
CA LEU A 648 18.01 22.44 -12.50
C LEU A 648 18.24 23.83 -13.12
N SER A 649 19.51 24.28 -13.11
CA SER A 649 19.91 25.63 -13.56
C SER A 649 20.39 25.65 -15.02
N LEU A 650 20.79 24.50 -15.57
CA LEU A 650 21.20 24.37 -16.96
C LEU A 650 20.07 24.72 -17.93
N GLU A 651 20.42 25.26 -19.07
CA GLU A 651 19.45 25.73 -20.08
C GLU A 651 18.49 24.62 -20.52
N GLN A 652 18.98 23.41 -20.70
CA GLN A 652 18.19 22.23 -21.07
C GLN A 652 17.19 21.78 -19.98
N HIS A 653 17.40 22.14 -18.71
CA HIS A 653 16.51 21.81 -17.59
C HIS A 653 15.60 22.96 -17.15
N ARG A 654 15.74 24.18 -17.72
CA ARG A 654 14.92 25.35 -17.34
C ARG A 654 13.44 25.11 -17.52
N ALA A 655 13.04 24.48 -18.63
CA ALA A 655 11.63 24.18 -18.89
C ALA A 655 11.07 23.21 -17.84
N LEU A 656 11.85 22.19 -17.47
CA LEU A 656 11.51 21.22 -16.43
C LEU A 656 11.37 21.90 -15.06
N LYS A 657 12.34 22.76 -14.68
CA LYS A 657 12.28 23.54 -13.43
C LYS A 657 11.03 24.42 -13.37
N HIS A 658 10.74 25.15 -14.44
CA HIS A 658 9.57 26.02 -14.51
C HIS A 658 8.26 25.22 -14.33
N TYR A 659 8.19 24.04 -14.97
CA TYR A 659 7.02 23.17 -14.87
C TYR A 659 6.84 22.60 -13.44
N LEU A 660 7.94 22.23 -12.80
CA LEU A 660 7.95 21.76 -11.39
C LEU A 660 7.45 22.85 -10.43
N LEU A 661 7.99 24.07 -10.53
CA LEU A 661 7.62 25.18 -9.65
C LEU A 661 6.15 25.56 -9.81
N LYS A 662 5.67 25.66 -11.05
CA LYS A 662 4.25 25.93 -11.35
C LYS A 662 3.32 24.87 -10.74
N ARG A 663 3.75 23.60 -10.75
CA ARG A 663 2.96 22.51 -10.16
C ARG A 663 2.96 22.58 -8.63
N GLN A 664 4.06 22.99 -8.00
CA GLN A 664 4.15 23.20 -6.54
C GLN A 664 3.28 24.38 -6.07
N GLU A 665 3.25 25.48 -6.81
CA GLU A 665 2.38 26.62 -6.52
C GLU A 665 0.88 26.25 -6.55
N ASN A 666 0.48 25.47 -7.55
CA ASN A 666 -0.90 24.97 -7.65
C ASN A 666 -1.24 23.90 -6.58
N ALA A 667 -0.25 23.22 -6.06
CA ALA A 667 -0.42 22.21 -5.00
C ALA A 667 -0.51 22.83 -3.58
N SER A 668 0.10 24.01 -3.36
CA SER A 668 0.07 24.69 -2.06
C SER A 668 -1.31 25.23 -1.68
N ASP A 669 -2.25 25.35 -2.62
CA ASP A 669 -3.65 25.69 -2.34
C ASP A 669 -4.54 24.47 -1.98
N GLY A 670 -4.01 23.24 -2.02
CA GLY A 670 -4.78 22.02 -1.77
C GLY A 670 -4.04 20.86 -1.11
N LEU A 671 -2.73 20.95 -0.97
CA LEU A 671 -1.90 19.92 -0.34
C LEU A 671 -1.22 20.52 0.90
N GLY A 672 -1.74 20.18 2.09
CA GLY A 672 -0.96 20.31 3.31
C GLY A 672 0.23 19.34 3.24
N LEU A 673 1.39 19.82 2.75
CA LEU A 673 2.70 19.20 2.94
C LEU A 673 3.17 19.49 4.35
#